data_0076e663dc0dd2eca16a938ffc572e38
#
_entry.id   0076e663dc0dd2eca16a938ffc572e38
#
_cell.length_a   1.000
_cell.length_b   1.000
_cell.length_c   1.000
_cell.angle_alpha   90.00
_cell.angle_beta   90.00
_cell.angle_gamma   90.00
#
_symmetry.space_group_name_H-M   'P 1'
#
loop_
_entity.id
_entity.type
_entity.pdbx_description
1 polymer ?
#
loop_
_entity_poly.entity_id
_entity_poly.type
_entity_poly.pdbx_seq_one_letter_code
_entity_poly.pdbx_strand_id
1 'polypeptide(L)'
;MRNSVKKWGVGIAVFAAIVTTAVLLPQDKVTDFHEKYEGTDLTSDIKGMERAGTYIRYIAGHDSSVRPQENVNIELFDYTSAKDVERYTSYEGVDEALYTGVDSTVTWQINVPQSGYYNLYTEYLIPESRGVVAERIVYINGEIPFESARNITFSRIWTDGGEVKVDNQGNEIRPTQKEVFAWQKAYFRDDRGYEAEPYLFYFEKGINELTLEAENEPMILKSLELKSVQDMDDYQAYLEKQPGVNMTETGTSYQQIVQGEDSTLRSESSLYAKYDRSSPTTQPNSVTNTVLNYVGGEAWRSAGQWIEWNFEVPEDGYYNLMIKARQNYARGSISSRSVYIDGEIPFSEMKEISFEYENDWNCMTLTDEEGTPYQFYLKEGTHTLRLEATLGGVGSILEELEDSIYRLNQIYRKLLIYTGVQPDKYRDYNIQQVYPEVIEAMDLESKRLYKIVDEMVAYSGQKADNIATAQTVAQQLERFVKNPNKITLEFTTFKDNITALGTASLNMSATKLDVDYFVVSGINAPIKVEKAGAMAKAWHEMKSFAASFVVDYDAVGDVYEEGDEGVIKVWILTGRDQGTILKSMVDDTFTPDTGIKVNVEIVAADALLNAVVAGRGPNVVLSVGADQPVNYALRNAAEDLSQFSDLQDVLSHYTASSYEQYRLDDHIYGIPET
;
A
#
# COMPACT_ATOMS: atom_id res chain seq x y z
N MET A 1 0.23 -13.93 -59.45
CA MET A 1 -0.23 -14.82 -58.38
C MET A 1 0.87 -15.76 -57.83
N ARG A 2 1.86 -16.26 -58.58
CA ARG A 2 2.86 -17.23 -58.11
C ARG A 2 3.96 -16.64 -57.18
N ASN A 3 4.18 -15.33 -57.20
CA ASN A 3 5.19 -14.65 -56.34
C ASN A 3 4.62 -14.15 -55.00
N SER A 4 3.31 -13.99 -54.85
CA SER A 4 2.67 -13.62 -53.58
C SER A 4 2.57 -14.82 -52.62
N VAL A 5 2.27 -16.00 -53.14
CA VAL A 5 2.17 -17.27 -52.36
C VAL A 5 3.53 -17.64 -51.75
N LYS A 6 4.65 -17.39 -52.45
CA LYS A 6 6.00 -17.63 -51.90
C LYS A 6 6.34 -16.64 -50.76
N LYS A 7 5.91 -15.39 -50.84
CA LYS A 7 6.15 -14.42 -49.76
C LYS A 7 5.33 -14.73 -48.50
N TRP A 8 4.11 -15.24 -48.65
CA TRP A 8 3.29 -15.68 -47.51
C TRP A 8 3.85 -16.95 -46.87
N GLY A 9 4.35 -17.91 -47.68
CA GLY A 9 4.98 -19.14 -47.18
C GLY A 9 6.25 -18.85 -46.38
N VAL A 10 7.06 -17.88 -46.79
CA VAL A 10 8.25 -17.44 -46.04
C VAL A 10 7.86 -16.71 -44.73
N GLY A 11 6.83 -15.87 -44.75
CA GLY A 11 6.32 -15.21 -43.55
C GLY A 11 5.82 -16.18 -42.50
N ILE A 12 5.05 -17.20 -42.90
CA ILE A 12 4.55 -18.25 -42.01
C ILE A 12 5.70 -19.13 -41.48
N ALA A 13 6.70 -19.45 -42.30
CA ALA A 13 7.86 -20.23 -41.86
C ALA A 13 8.76 -19.45 -40.88
N VAL A 14 8.92 -18.14 -41.09
CA VAL A 14 9.63 -17.25 -40.14
C VAL A 14 8.86 -17.09 -38.84
N PHE A 15 7.55 -16.93 -38.90
CA PHE A 15 6.70 -16.86 -37.71
C PHE A 15 6.71 -18.18 -36.93
N ALA A 16 6.60 -19.31 -37.63
CA ALA A 16 6.70 -20.62 -37.00
C ALA A 16 8.10 -20.88 -36.40
N ALA A 17 9.17 -20.42 -37.05
CA ALA A 17 10.53 -20.50 -36.50
C ALA A 17 10.72 -19.61 -35.27
N ILE A 18 10.15 -18.42 -35.24
CA ILE A 18 10.17 -17.49 -34.06
C ILE A 18 9.39 -18.11 -32.91
N VAL A 19 8.19 -18.68 -33.17
CA VAL A 19 7.38 -19.33 -32.14
C VAL A 19 8.07 -20.61 -31.62
N THR A 20 8.70 -21.41 -32.49
CA THR A 20 9.44 -22.60 -32.05
C THR A 20 10.72 -22.24 -31.29
N THR A 21 11.38 -21.14 -31.64
CA THR A 21 12.55 -20.66 -30.90
C THR A 21 12.15 -20.08 -29.54
N ALA A 22 11.00 -19.41 -29.46
CA ALA A 22 10.47 -18.92 -28.20
C ALA A 22 10.01 -20.05 -27.23
N VAL A 23 9.54 -21.16 -27.80
CA VAL A 23 9.14 -22.37 -27.01
C VAL A 23 10.36 -23.23 -26.62
N LEU A 24 11.48 -23.06 -27.32
CA LEU A 24 12.74 -23.79 -27.06
C LEU A 24 13.77 -22.95 -26.30
N LEU A 25 13.47 -21.73 -25.92
CA LEU A 25 14.28 -21.02 -24.92
C LEU A 25 14.22 -21.84 -23.63
N PRO A 26 15.38 -22.22 -23.05
CA PRO A 26 15.38 -22.90 -21.77
C PRO A 26 14.60 -21.97 -20.82
N GLN A 27 13.57 -22.51 -20.17
CA GLN A 27 13.05 -21.87 -18.98
C GLN A 27 14.29 -21.59 -18.13
N ASP A 28 14.55 -20.33 -17.81
CA ASP A 28 15.64 -19.95 -16.93
C ASP A 28 15.52 -20.83 -15.69
N LYS A 29 16.45 -21.81 -15.59
CA LYS A 29 16.54 -22.60 -14.37
C LYS A 29 16.79 -21.60 -13.27
N VAL A 30 15.84 -21.46 -12.37
CA VAL A 30 16.00 -20.68 -11.16
C VAL A 30 17.28 -21.18 -10.51
N THR A 31 18.27 -20.30 -10.36
CA THR A 31 19.55 -20.67 -9.78
C THR A 31 19.33 -20.82 -8.28
N ASP A 32 19.44 -22.03 -7.79
CA ASP A 32 19.43 -22.36 -6.37
C ASP A 32 20.83 -22.09 -5.80
N PHE A 33 20.88 -21.33 -4.71
CA PHE A 33 22.11 -20.95 -4.02
C PHE A 33 22.33 -21.74 -2.73
N HIS A 34 21.54 -22.76 -2.43
CA HIS A 34 21.60 -23.52 -1.19
C HIS A 34 23.04 -23.98 -0.84
N GLU A 35 23.81 -24.47 -1.80
CA GLU A 35 25.21 -24.88 -1.59
C GLU A 35 26.13 -23.76 -1.09
N LYS A 36 25.73 -22.48 -1.26
CA LYS A 36 26.52 -21.33 -0.82
C LYS A 36 26.47 -21.11 0.69
N TYR A 37 25.40 -21.51 1.34
CA TYR A 37 25.16 -21.29 2.77
C TYR A 37 24.94 -22.57 3.58
N GLU A 38 24.83 -23.71 2.95
CA GLU A 38 24.69 -25.01 3.61
C GLU A 38 25.77 -25.21 4.68
N GLY A 39 25.36 -25.66 5.86
CA GLY A 39 26.24 -25.93 7.02
C GLY A 39 26.82 -24.70 7.72
N THR A 40 26.40 -23.49 7.33
CA THR A 40 26.78 -22.24 8.02
C THR A 40 25.71 -21.87 9.07
N ASP A 41 26.13 -21.53 10.28
CA ASP A 41 25.23 -20.95 11.27
C ASP A 41 24.93 -19.49 10.90
N LEU A 42 23.78 -19.28 10.26
CA LEU A 42 23.33 -17.96 9.81
C LEU A 42 22.76 -17.10 10.95
N THR A 43 22.52 -17.68 12.12
CA THR A 43 22.04 -16.95 13.32
C THR A 43 23.15 -16.29 14.11
N SER A 44 24.42 -16.60 13.77
CA SER A 44 25.58 -16.04 14.47
C SER A 44 25.64 -14.53 14.33
N ASP A 45 25.89 -13.86 15.44
CA ASP A 45 26.09 -12.42 15.46
C ASP A 45 27.58 -12.08 15.50
N ILE A 46 27.96 -11.02 14.77
CA ILE A 46 29.29 -10.45 14.84
C ILE A 46 29.24 -9.20 15.71
N LYS A 47 30.00 -9.24 16.79
CA LYS A 47 30.02 -8.18 17.80
C LYS A 47 30.12 -6.77 17.22
N GLY A 48 29.14 -5.94 17.54
CA GLY A 48 29.04 -4.54 17.12
C GLY A 48 28.49 -4.34 15.72
N MET A 49 27.90 -5.38 15.11
CA MET A 49 27.20 -5.30 13.84
C MET A 49 25.74 -5.75 13.94
N GLU A 50 25.35 -6.33 15.05
CA GLU A 50 23.99 -6.77 15.36
C GLU A 50 23.04 -5.60 15.58
N ARG A 51 21.80 -5.76 15.16
CA ARG A 51 20.71 -4.85 15.48
C ARG A 51 20.13 -5.23 16.85
N ALA A 52 20.25 -4.33 17.80
CA ALA A 52 19.73 -4.52 19.16
C ALA A 52 18.25 -4.15 19.21
N GLY A 53 17.50 -4.77 20.16
CA GLY A 53 16.13 -4.38 20.46
C GLY A 53 15.10 -4.82 19.40
N THR A 54 15.41 -5.79 18.53
CA THR A 54 14.45 -6.35 17.57
C THR A 54 13.38 -7.19 18.28
N TYR A 55 12.19 -7.30 17.69
CA TYR A 55 11.11 -8.11 18.21
C TYR A 55 11.47 -9.60 18.32
N ILE A 56 12.15 -10.16 17.33
CA ILE A 56 12.62 -11.55 17.34
C ILE A 56 13.53 -11.82 18.55
N ARG A 57 14.46 -10.91 18.88
CA ARG A 57 15.33 -11.05 20.06
C ARG A 57 14.56 -10.92 21.36
N TYR A 58 13.57 -10.04 21.39
CA TYR A 58 12.69 -9.92 22.55
C TYR A 58 11.92 -11.22 22.81
N ILE A 59 11.35 -11.83 21.78
CA ILE A 59 10.64 -13.13 21.90
C ILE A 59 11.61 -14.24 22.31
N ALA A 60 12.81 -14.29 21.73
CA ALA A 60 13.83 -15.29 22.08
C ALA A 60 14.37 -15.14 23.51
N GLY A 61 14.23 -13.96 24.11
CA GLY A 61 14.69 -13.66 25.47
C GLY A 61 13.82 -14.22 26.61
N HIS A 62 12.61 -14.70 26.31
CA HIS A 62 11.66 -15.20 27.30
C HIS A 62 11.15 -16.59 26.92
N ASP A 63 10.66 -17.32 27.90
CA ASP A 63 10.08 -18.67 27.69
C ASP A 63 8.71 -18.56 27.01
N SER A 64 8.65 -18.89 25.72
CA SER A 64 7.41 -18.88 24.92
C SER A 64 6.51 -20.10 25.15
N SER A 65 6.97 -21.09 25.91
CA SER A 65 6.19 -22.31 26.19
C SER A 65 5.02 -22.07 27.16
N VAL A 66 5.08 -21.01 27.97
CA VAL A 66 4.03 -20.66 28.94
C VAL A 66 3.03 -19.72 28.29
N ARG A 67 1.82 -20.25 28.05
CA ARG A 67 0.68 -19.46 27.51
C ARG A 67 -0.34 -19.23 28.62
N PRO A 68 -0.52 -17.99 29.09
CA PRO A 68 -1.59 -17.65 30.02
C PRO A 68 -2.97 -17.96 29.42
N GLN A 69 -3.90 -18.38 30.29
CA GLN A 69 -5.24 -18.81 29.85
C GLN A 69 -6.32 -17.74 30.12
N GLU A 70 -6.00 -16.76 30.97
CA GLU A 70 -6.96 -15.74 31.40
C GLU A 70 -6.61 -14.39 30.79
N ASN A 71 -7.62 -13.67 30.31
CA ASN A 71 -7.49 -12.29 29.91
C ASN A 71 -7.42 -11.40 31.16
N VAL A 72 -6.76 -10.24 31.02
CA VAL A 72 -6.69 -9.22 32.09
C VAL A 72 -7.27 -7.94 31.58
N ASN A 73 -8.42 -7.52 32.14
CA ASN A 73 -8.98 -6.21 31.86
C ASN A 73 -8.21 -5.12 32.62
N ILE A 74 -7.94 -4.03 31.96
CA ILE A 74 -7.29 -2.86 32.54
C ILE A 74 -8.36 -1.81 32.81
N GLU A 75 -8.52 -1.47 34.08
CA GLU A 75 -9.46 -0.41 34.50
C GLU A 75 -8.93 0.96 34.02
N LEU A 76 -9.52 1.48 32.94
CA LEU A 76 -9.01 2.66 32.23
C LEU A 76 -8.81 3.88 33.12
N PHE A 77 -9.62 4.01 34.20
CA PHE A 77 -9.59 5.18 35.10
C PHE A 77 -8.76 4.94 36.36
N ASP A 78 -8.23 3.74 36.56
CA ASP A 78 -7.33 3.39 37.69
C ASP A 78 -5.85 3.54 37.26
N TYR A 79 -5.54 4.65 36.61
CA TYR A 79 -4.17 4.96 36.24
C TYR A 79 -3.39 5.56 37.42
N THR A 80 -2.10 5.23 37.52
CA THR A 80 -1.20 5.73 38.57
C THR A 80 -0.58 7.08 38.21
N SER A 81 -0.44 7.35 36.91
CA SER A 81 0.04 8.61 36.38
C SER A 81 -0.63 8.88 35.03
N ALA A 82 -1.03 10.15 34.82
CA ALA A 82 -1.58 10.55 33.53
C ALA A 82 -1.27 12.04 33.24
N LYS A 83 -1.05 12.31 31.96
CA LYS A 83 -0.87 13.65 31.39
C LYS A 83 -1.76 13.75 30.16
N ASP A 84 -2.41 14.90 29.95
CA ASP A 84 -3.26 15.21 28.80
C ASP A 84 -4.36 14.15 28.55
N VAL A 85 -5.16 13.90 29.59
CA VAL A 85 -6.28 12.94 29.55
C VAL A 85 -7.57 13.56 30.08
N GLU A 86 -8.70 13.09 29.58
CA GLU A 86 -10.02 13.49 30.04
C GLU A 86 -10.94 12.27 30.17
N ARG A 87 -11.77 12.22 31.20
CA ARG A 87 -12.78 11.17 31.36
C ARG A 87 -14.10 11.66 30.78
N TYR A 88 -14.58 10.94 29.76
CA TYR A 88 -15.92 11.12 29.22
C TYR A 88 -16.90 10.20 29.95
N THR A 89 -18.01 10.79 30.49
CA THR A 89 -19.07 10.06 31.18
C THR A 89 -20.17 9.58 30.25
N SER A 90 -20.17 10.03 28.99
CA SER A 90 -20.99 9.51 27.89
C SER A 90 -20.39 10.01 26.59
N TYR A 91 -20.01 9.09 25.69
CA TYR A 91 -19.47 9.41 24.38
C TYR A 91 -19.86 8.34 23.34
N GLU A 92 -20.53 8.76 22.25
CA GLU A 92 -20.89 7.90 21.12
C GLU A 92 -21.47 6.53 21.54
N GLY A 93 -22.47 6.57 22.44
CA GLY A 93 -23.21 5.38 22.90
C GLY A 93 -22.48 4.52 23.94
N VAL A 94 -21.37 5.00 24.51
CA VAL A 94 -20.62 4.34 25.58
C VAL A 94 -20.75 5.16 26.86
N ASP A 95 -20.97 4.49 28.00
CA ASP A 95 -21.19 5.15 29.29
C ASP A 95 -19.93 5.85 29.80
N GLU A 96 -18.75 5.24 29.59
CA GLU A 96 -17.46 5.82 30.02
C GLU A 96 -16.37 5.55 28.97
N ALA A 97 -15.55 6.58 28.68
CA ALA A 97 -14.40 6.47 27.79
C ALA A 97 -13.27 7.40 28.24
N LEU A 98 -12.03 7.00 28.00
CA LEU A 98 -10.83 7.76 28.33
C LEU A 98 -10.30 8.46 27.08
N TYR A 99 -10.42 9.79 27.04
CA TYR A 99 -9.75 10.61 26.03
C TYR A 99 -8.27 10.73 26.37
N THR A 100 -7.41 10.52 25.39
CA THR A 100 -5.96 10.71 25.43
C THR A 100 -5.55 11.70 24.33
N GLY A 101 -4.98 12.84 24.72
CA GLY A 101 -4.60 13.93 23.82
C GLY A 101 -3.32 13.62 23.03
N VAL A 102 -2.90 14.58 22.19
CA VAL A 102 -1.71 14.46 21.31
C VAL A 102 -0.38 14.34 22.05
N ASP A 103 -0.30 14.85 23.28
CA ASP A 103 0.88 14.79 24.16
C ASP A 103 0.63 13.90 25.40
N SER A 104 -0.31 12.97 25.29
CA SER A 104 -0.73 12.16 26.42
C SER A 104 0.29 11.10 26.78
N THR A 105 0.39 10.86 28.09
CA THR A 105 1.12 9.72 28.66
C THR A 105 0.28 9.18 29.79
N VAL A 106 -0.06 7.89 29.72
CA VAL A 106 -0.90 7.24 30.74
C VAL A 106 -0.25 5.96 31.21
N THR A 107 -0.12 5.80 32.52
CA THR A 107 0.48 4.61 33.16
C THR A 107 -0.52 3.91 34.05
N TRP A 108 -0.73 2.62 33.83
CA TRP A 108 -1.56 1.75 34.66
C TRP A 108 -0.71 0.72 35.40
N GLN A 109 -1.09 0.39 36.63
CA GLN A 109 -0.61 -0.78 37.35
C GLN A 109 -1.56 -1.95 37.10
N ILE A 110 -1.01 -3.05 36.58
CA ILE A 110 -1.76 -4.23 36.18
C ILE A 110 -1.30 -5.40 37.03
N ASN A 111 -2.26 -6.08 37.71
CA ASN A 111 -1.95 -7.31 38.42
C ASN A 111 -2.15 -8.53 37.50
N VAL A 112 -1.06 -9.08 37.02
CA VAL A 112 -1.04 -10.21 36.07
C VAL A 112 -1.05 -11.54 36.83
N PRO A 113 -2.01 -12.44 36.60
CA PRO A 113 -2.16 -13.67 37.36
C PRO A 113 -1.10 -14.72 37.06
N GLN A 114 -0.55 -14.74 35.85
CA GLN A 114 0.43 -15.71 35.38
C GLN A 114 1.46 -15.02 34.47
N SER A 115 2.75 -15.34 34.69
CA SER A 115 3.80 -14.84 33.74
C SER A 115 3.63 -15.46 32.37
N GLY A 116 3.92 -14.71 31.33
CA GLY A 116 3.90 -15.19 29.97
C GLY A 116 3.58 -14.08 28.97
N TYR A 117 3.36 -14.48 27.73
CA TYR A 117 3.04 -13.58 26.63
C TYR A 117 1.55 -13.34 26.52
N TYR A 118 1.17 -12.08 26.35
CA TYR A 118 -0.17 -11.61 26.07
C TYR A 118 -0.17 -10.73 24.83
N ASN A 119 -1.31 -10.68 24.13
CA ASN A 119 -1.57 -9.64 23.15
C ASN A 119 -2.20 -8.43 23.85
N LEU A 120 -1.78 -7.23 23.51
CA LEU A 120 -2.49 -6.00 23.85
C LEU A 120 -3.64 -5.81 22.87
N TYR A 121 -4.81 -5.45 23.40
CA TYR A 121 -6.04 -5.25 22.64
C TYR A 121 -6.80 -4.04 23.18
N THR A 122 -7.39 -3.25 22.28
CA THR A 122 -8.16 -2.07 22.64
C THR A 122 -9.40 -1.90 21.77
N GLU A 123 -10.47 -1.35 22.34
CA GLU A 123 -11.54 -0.70 21.57
C GLU A 123 -11.32 0.81 21.65
N TYR A 124 -11.25 1.46 20.51
CA TYR A 124 -10.86 2.86 20.38
C TYR A 124 -11.69 3.60 19.34
N LEU A 125 -11.67 4.93 19.44
CA LEU A 125 -12.17 5.85 18.43
C LEU A 125 -11.18 7.00 18.31
N ILE A 126 -10.87 7.41 17.08
CA ILE A 126 -10.06 8.60 16.83
C ILE A 126 -11.02 9.74 16.55
N PRO A 127 -11.02 10.82 17.38
CA PRO A 127 -11.90 11.98 17.17
C PRO A 127 -11.40 12.85 16.01
N GLU A 128 -12.20 13.85 15.64
CA GLU A 128 -11.80 14.83 14.63
C GLU A 128 -10.49 15.53 15.01
N SER A 129 -9.53 15.50 14.10
CA SER A 129 -8.20 16.06 14.28
C SER A 129 -7.50 16.28 12.93
N ARG A 130 -6.18 16.06 12.82
CA ARG A 130 -5.43 16.33 11.56
C ARG A 130 -5.68 15.32 10.44
N GLY A 131 -6.31 14.18 10.71
CA GLY A 131 -6.66 13.18 9.70
C GLY A 131 -5.55 12.19 9.39
N VAL A 132 -4.50 12.08 10.19
CA VAL A 132 -3.48 11.04 10.10
C VAL A 132 -3.76 9.89 11.05
N VAL A 133 -3.08 8.76 10.90
CA VAL A 133 -3.17 7.62 11.83
C VAL A 133 -2.72 8.03 13.23
N ALA A 134 -3.31 7.45 14.26
CA ALA A 134 -2.84 7.67 15.63
C ALA A 134 -1.70 6.71 15.95
N GLU A 135 -0.65 7.21 16.59
CA GLU A 135 0.54 6.45 16.95
C GLU A 135 0.76 6.47 18.45
N ARG A 136 1.17 5.33 19.00
CA ARG A 136 1.43 5.14 20.43
C ARG A 136 2.73 4.39 20.66
N ILE A 137 3.50 4.85 21.66
CA ILE A 137 4.63 4.11 22.21
C ILE A 137 4.14 3.27 23.38
N VAL A 138 4.59 2.03 23.44
CA VAL A 138 4.30 1.11 24.54
C VAL A 138 5.53 0.94 25.42
N TYR A 139 5.35 1.17 26.74
CA TYR A 139 6.35 0.85 27.74
C TYR A 139 5.80 -0.22 28.69
N ILE A 140 6.63 -1.18 29.06
CA ILE A 140 6.35 -2.17 30.08
C ILE A 140 7.40 -2.04 31.16
N ASN A 141 6.98 -1.82 32.41
CA ASN A 141 7.84 -1.61 33.55
C ASN A 141 8.89 -0.47 33.33
N GLY A 142 8.49 0.56 32.60
CA GLY A 142 9.31 1.74 32.31
C GLY A 142 10.29 1.59 31.14
N GLU A 143 10.33 0.43 30.47
CA GLU A 143 11.20 0.17 29.34
C GLU A 143 10.37 -0.10 28.06
N ILE A 144 10.92 0.27 26.90
CA ILE A 144 10.33 -0.11 25.60
C ILE A 144 10.78 -1.54 25.32
N PRO A 145 9.84 -2.50 25.17
CA PRO A 145 10.19 -3.92 25.13
C PRO A 145 11.01 -4.30 23.86
N PHE A 146 10.72 -3.66 22.74
CA PHE A 146 11.43 -3.83 21.47
C PHE A 146 11.26 -2.57 20.62
N GLU A 147 12.14 -2.38 19.62
CA GLU A 147 12.23 -1.14 18.86
C GLU A 147 10.90 -0.73 18.20
N SER A 148 10.19 -1.69 17.57
CA SER A 148 8.93 -1.41 16.91
C SER A 148 7.74 -1.16 17.84
N ALA A 149 7.87 -1.42 19.16
CA ALA A 149 6.87 -0.97 20.15
C ALA A 149 6.82 0.57 20.31
N ARG A 150 7.73 1.30 19.66
CA ARG A 150 7.69 2.77 19.53
C ARG A 150 6.65 3.25 18.54
N ASN A 151 6.18 2.39 17.64
CA ASN A 151 5.31 2.79 16.55
C ASN A 151 4.13 1.83 16.40
N ILE A 152 3.21 1.90 17.36
CA ILE A 152 1.94 1.17 17.28
C ILE A 152 0.89 2.10 16.65
N THR A 153 0.40 1.73 15.47
CA THR A 153 -0.52 2.54 14.69
C THR A 153 -1.97 2.11 14.84
N PHE A 154 -2.88 3.10 14.79
CA PHE A 154 -4.32 2.90 14.84
C PHE A 154 -4.96 3.63 13.68
N SER A 155 -5.65 2.91 12.81
CA SER A 155 -6.25 3.45 11.59
C SER A 155 -7.50 4.26 11.87
N ARG A 156 -7.82 5.17 10.94
CA ARG A 156 -9.10 5.88 10.85
C ARG A 156 -10.06 5.11 9.96
N ILE A 157 -11.30 5.55 9.90
CA ILE A 157 -12.31 5.00 9.00
C ILE A 157 -12.76 6.10 8.03
N TRP A 158 -12.84 5.75 6.76
CA TRP A 158 -13.28 6.64 5.69
C TRP A 158 -14.40 6.01 4.88
N THR A 159 -15.27 6.87 4.33
CA THR A 159 -16.35 6.50 3.41
C THR A 159 -16.51 7.56 2.33
N ASP A 160 -17.31 7.29 1.33
CA ASP A 160 -17.69 8.30 0.34
C ASP A 160 -18.59 9.37 0.96
N GLY A 161 -18.30 10.64 0.73
CA GLY A 161 -19.01 11.79 1.27
C GLY A 161 -20.33 12.11 0.58
N GLY A 162 -20.72 11.31 -0.42
CA GLY A 162 -21.96 11.47 -1.19
C GLY A 162 -22.07 10.47 -2.32
N GLU A 163 -23.10 10.61 -3.13
CA GLU A 163 -23.32 9.78 -4.31
C GLU A 163 -22.35 10.16 -5.45
N VAL A 164 -22.09 9.20 -6.34
CA VAL A 164 -21.34 9.43 -7.56
C VAL A 164 -22.11 10.41 -8.46
N LYS A 165 -21.53 11.55 -8.75
CA LYS A 165 -22.07 12.54 -9.68
C LYS A 165 -21.67 12.17 -11.10
N VAL A 166 -22.49 12.58 -12.08
CA VAL A 166 -22.20 12.37 -13.51
C VAL A 166 -22.14 13.75 -14.18
N ASP A 167 -21.05 14.00 -14.91
CA ASP A 167 -20.87 15.24 -15.67
C ASP A 167 -21.77 15.27 -16.93
N ASN A 168 -21.80 16.42 -17.62
CA ASN A 168 -22.63 16.60 -18.80
C ASN A 168 -22.16 15.78 -20.02
N GLN A 169 -20.99 15.14 -19.93
CA GLN A 169 -20.49 14.21 -20.94
C GLN A 169 -20.80 12.74 -20.60
N GLY A 170 -21.39 12.49 -19.45
CA GLY A 170 -21.71 11.15 -18.95
C GLY A 170 -20.53 10.46 -18.25
N ASN A 171 -19.50 11.21 -17.80
CA ASN A 171 -18.44 10.68 -16.98
C ASN A 171 -18.81 10.74 -15.50
N GLU A 172 -18.49 9.69 -14.77
CA GLU A 172 -18.65 9.65 -13.33
C GLU A 172 -17.53 10.45 -12.63
N ILE A 173 -17.97 11.25 -11.67
CA ILE A 173 -17.10 12.04 -10.80
C ILE A 173 -17.07 11.35 -9.44
N ARG A 174 -15.87 11.00 -9.01
CA ARG A 174 -15.64 10.37 -7.71
C ARG A 174 -16.11 11.29 -6.57
N PRO A 175 -16.86 10.78 -5.58
CA PRO A 175 -17.19 11.52 -4.38
C PRO A 175 -15.93 11.90 -3.57
N THR A 176 -16.00 13.00 -2.83
CA THR A 176 -15.00 13.33 -1.82
C THR A 176 -15.04 12.31 -0.69
N GLN A 177 -13.91 12.09 -0.03
CA GLN A 177 -13.85 11.15 1.09
C GLN A 177 -14.22 11.86 2.38
N LYS A 178 -15.02 11.19 3.21
CA LYS A 178 -15.47 11.67 4.51
C LYS A 178 -15.01 10.72 5.60
N GLU A 179 -14.47 11.25 6.68
CA GLU A 179 -14.10 10.46 7.84
C GLU A 179 -15.35 10.01 8.62
N VAL A 180 -15.30 8.79 9.14
CA VAL A 180 -16.34 8.17 9.97
C VAL A 180 -15.80 7.99 11.38
N PHE A 181 -16.47 8.61 12.34
CA PHE A 181 -16.14 8.49 13.75
C PHE A 181 -16.92 7.32 14.36
N ALA A 182 -16.27 6.18 14.46
CA ALA A 182 -16.86 4.95 14.98
C ALA A 182 -15.87 4.16 15.83
N TRP A 183 -16.41 3.36 16.76
CA TRP A 183 -15.60 2.46 17.58
C TRP A 183 -14.97 1.36 16.73
N GLN A 184 -13.66 1.19 16.90
CA GLN A 184 -12.86 0.15 16.26
C GLN A 184 -12.21 -0.75 17.31
N LYS A 185 -11.92 -1.96 16.91
CA LYS A 185 -11.21 -2.96 17.70
C LYS A 185 -9.87 -3.23 17.07
N ALA A 186 -8.80 -3.19 17.85
CA ALA A 186 -7.47 -3.50 17.35
C ALA A 186 -6.60 -4.24 18.36
N TYR A 187 -5.82 -5.17 17.85
CA TYR A 187 -4.62 -5.65 18.51
C TYR A 187 -3.45 -4.72 18.21
N PHE A 188 -2.49 -4.64 19.12
CA PHE A 188 -1.23 -3.96 18.87
C PHE A 188 -0.40 -4.81 17.91
N ARG A 189 -0.10 -4.28 16.72
CA ARG A 189 0.52 -4.99 15.60
C ARG A 189 1.71 -4.23 15.05
N ASP A 190 2.50 -4.92 14.23
CA ASP A 190 3.56 -4.33 13.43
C ASP A 190 2.97 -3.42 12.34
N ASP A 191 3.35 -2.16 12.34
CA ASP A 191 2.94 -1.16 11.35
C ASP A 191 3.51 -1.45 9.95
N ARG A 192 4.63 -2.15 9.88
CA ARG A 192 5.27 -2.56 8.61
C ARG A 192 4.75 -3.87 8.06
N GLY A 193 4.08 -4.67 8.91
CA GLY A 193 3.51 -5.97 8.57
C GLY A 193 4.53 -7.08 8.39
N TYR A 194 5.77 -6.94 8.88
CA TYR A 194 6.76 -8.00 8.89
C TYR A 194 6.32 -9.15 9.78
N GLU A 195 5.71 -8.81 10.93
CA GLU A 195 5.02 -9.73 11.81
C GLU A 195 3.53 -9.79 11.44
N ALA A 196 3.08 -10.94 10.93
CA ALA A 196 1.69 -11.12 10.52
C ALA A 196 0.72 -11.20 11.71
N GLU A 197 1.20 -11.73 12.85
CA GLU A 197 0.43 -11.87 14.07
C GLU A 197 0.52 -10.62 14.95
N PRO A 198 -0.47 -10.39 15.84
CA PRO A 198 -0.36 -9.32 16.83
C PRO A 198 0.88 -9.49 17.70
N TYR A 199 1.52 -8.38 18.08
CA TYR A 199 2.66 -8.42 18.97
C TYR A 199 2.38 -9.12 20.29
N LEU A 200 3.34 -9.92 20.73
CA LEU A 200 3.37 -10.58 22.01
C LEU A 200 4.16 -9.73 23.00
N PHE A 201 3.53 -9.37 24.10
CA PHE A 201 4.14 -8.61 25.18
C PHE A 201 4.28 -9.51 26.42
N TYR A 202 5.49 -9.64 26.95
CA TYR A 202 5.75 -10.46 28.11
C TYR A 202 5.48 -9.68 29.40
N PHE A 203 4.71 -10.29 30.30
CA PHE A 203 4.44 -9.78 31.63
C PHE A 203 4.83 -10.80 32.67
N GLU A 204 5.40 -10.34 33.78
CA GLU A 204 5.65 -11.19 34.93
C GLU A 204 4.38 -11.33 35.81
N LYS A 205 4.28 -12.45 36.54
CA LYS A 205 3.21 -12.61 37.53
C LYS A 205 3.33 -11.56 38.61
N GLY A 206 2.23 -10.90 38.93
CA GLY A 206 2.17 -9.82 39.93
C GLY A 206 1.94 -8.46 39.31
N ILE A 207 2.43 -7.43 39.97
CA ILE A 207 2.20 -6.04 39.54
C ILE A 207 3.20 -5.68 38.44
N ASN A 208 2.69 -5.23 37.32
CA ASN A 208 3.44 -4.66 36.22
C ASN A 208 2.91 -3.24 35.91
N GLU A 209 3.74 -2.43 35.28
CA GLU A 209 3.36 -1.10 34.76
C GLU A 209 3.25 -1.15 33.24
N LEU A 210 2.08 -0.74 32.71
CA LEU A 210 1.89 -0.50 31.28
C LEU A 210 1.74 1.02 31.07
N THR A 211 2.55 1.59 30.19
CA THR A 211 2.44 2.99 29.80
C THR A 211 2.18 3.10 28.31
N LEU A 212 1.19 3.90 27.92
CA LEU A 212 0.95 4.35 26.56
C LEU A 212 1.29 5.83 26.47
N GLU A 213 2.15 6.20 25.54
CA GLU A 213 2.55 7.56 25.20
C GLU A 213 2.11 7.89 23.78
N ALA A 214 1.46 9.04 23.58
CA ALA A 214 1.07 9.51 22.26
C ALA A 214 2.26 10.17 21.55
N GLU A 215 2.49 9.77 20.31
CA GLU A 215 3.42 10.46 19.39
C GLU A 215 2.69 11.54 18.58
N ASN A 216 1.42 11.28 18.25
CA ASN A 216 0.58 12.18 17.50
C ASN A 216 -0.89 11.85 17.80
N GLU A 217 -1.81 12.61 17.24
CA GLU A 217 -3.26 12.40 17.20
C GLU A 217 -3.91 11.96 18.53
N PRO A 218 -5.03 12.58 18.91
CA PRO A 218 -5.80 12.14 20.06
C PRO A 218 -6.46 10.79 19.79
N MET A 219 -6.76 10.04 20.85
CA MET A 219 -7.49 8.79 20.79
C MET A 219 -8.40 8.64 22.02
N ILE A 220 -9.57 8.09 21.82
CA ILE A 220 -10.53 7.79 22.88
C ILE A 220 -10.54 6.28 23.06
N LEU A 221 -10.25 5.80 24.28
CA LEU A 221 -10.24 4.41 24.65
C LEU A 221 -11.55 4.03 25.32
N LYS A 222 -12.18 2.97 24.84
CA LYS A 222 -13.34 2.32 25.45
C LYS A 222 -12.94 1.12 26.33
N SER A 223 -11.90 0.39 25.92
CA SER A 223 -11.33 -0.72 26.69
C SER A 223 -9.84 -0.87 26.39
N LEU A 224 -9.11 -1.45 27.30
CA LEU A 224 -7.73 -1.91 27.14
C LEU A 224 -7.57 -3.23 27.87
N GLU A 225 -7.04 -4.25 27.20
CA GLU A 225 -7.00 -5.61 27.72
C GLU A 225 -5.66 -6.28 27.38
N LEU A 226 -5.19 -7.16 28.26
CA LEU A 226 -4.24 -8.21 27.95
C LEU A 226 -5.03 -9.45 27.57
N LYS A 227 -4.94 -9.86 26.33
CA LYS A 227 -5.59 -11.07 25.84
C LYS A 227 -4.65 -12.25 25.86
N SER A 228 -5.14 -13.39 26.38
CA SER A 228 -4.44 -14.66 26.25
C SER A 228 -4.28 -15.03 24.78
N VAL A 229 -3.09 -15.50 24.41
CA VAL A 229 -2.80 -15.91 23.03
C VAL A 229 -3.52 -17.22 22.73
N GLN A 230 -4.41 -17.19 21.76
CA GLN A 230 -5.17 -18.34 21.28
C GLN A 230 -4.69 -18.72 19.88
N ASP A 231 -4.49 -20.00 19.63
CA ASP A 231 -4.29 -20.48 18.27
C ASP A 231 -5.62 -20.38 17.52
N MET A 232 -5.59 -19.85 16.31
CA MET A 232 -6.78 -19.78 15.46
C MET A 232 -7.09 -21.16 14.89
N ASP A 233 -8.38 -21.49 14.81
CA ASP A 233 -8.84 -22.72 14.18
C ASP A 233 -8.42 -22.77 12.71
N ASP A 234 -8.05 -23.94 12.23
CA ASP A 234 -7.95 -24.21 10.80
C ASP A 234 -9.34 -24.42 10.18
N TYR A 235 -9.39 -24.54 8.87
CA TYR A 235 -10.65 -24.71 8.13
C TYR A 235 -11.44 -25.95 8.60
N GLN A 236 -10.79 -27.05 8.93
CA GLN A 236 -11.47 -28.26 9.37
C GLN A 236 -12.10 -28.06 10.75
N ALA A 237 -11.37 -27.50 11.70
CA ALA A 237 -11.89 -27.16 13.02
C ALA A 237 -13.01 -26.09 12.95
N TYR A 238 -12.91 -25.16 12.02
CA TYR A 238 -13.97 -24.20 11.72
C TYR A 238 -15.26 -24.92 11.30
N LEU A 239 -15.18 -25.85 10.34
CA LEU A 239 -16.36 -26.60 9.85
C LEU A 239 -17.00 -27.46 10.95
N GLU A 240 -16.21 -28.07 11.83
CA GLU A 240 -16.72 -28.88 12.94
C GLU A 240 -17.56 -28.08 13.94
N LYS A 241 -17.29 -26.79 14.08
CA LYS A 241 -18.02 -25.88 14.98
C LYS A 241 -19.31 -25.32 14.38
N GLN A 242 -19.48 -25.43 13.06
CA GLN A 242 -20.67 -24.91 12.39
C GLN A 242 -21.89 -25.84 12.62
N PRO A 243 -23.12 -25.31 12.56
CA PRO A 243 -24.31 -26.12 12.62
C PRO A 243 -24.26 -27.20 11.53
N GLY A 244 -24.62 -28.44 11.88
CA GLY A 244 -24.63 -29.58 10.96
C GLY A 244 -25.73 -29.47 9.89
N VAL A 245 -25.76 -28.36 9.18
CA VAL A 245 -26.59 -28.11 8.01
C VAL A 245 -26.06 -29.00 6.88
N ASN A 246 -26.94 -29.75 6.27
CA ASN A 246 -26.57 -30.65 5.19
C ASN A 246 -26.02 -29.81 4.02
N MET A 247 -24.70 -29.82 3.80
CA MET A 247 -24.01 -29.00 2.78
C MET A 247 -24.65 -29.12 1.38
N THR A 248 -25.36 -30.22 1.11
CA THR A 248 -26.05 -30.46 -0.16
C THR A 248 -27.43 -29.82 -0.24
N GLU A 249 -28.05 -29.44 0.86
CA GLU A 249 -29.43 -28.89 0.89
C GLU A 249 -29.46 -27.35 0.88
N THR A 250 -28.41 -26.67 1.31
CA THR A 250 -28.29 -25.19 1.27
C THR A 250 -27.74 -24.67 -0.06
N GLY A 251 -27.66 -25.53 -1.03
CA GLY A 251 -27.10 -25.19 -2.34
C GLY A 251 -28.09 -24.47 -3.23
N THR A 252 -28.37 -23.25 -2.94
CA THR A 252 -29.16 -22.39 -3.81
C THR A 252 -28.40 -22.01 -5.08
N SER A 253 -29.15 -21.64 -6.09
CA SER A 253 -28.63 -20.97 -7.29
C SER A 253 -28.34 -19.48 -7.02
N TYR A 254 -28.28 -19.06 -5.74
CA TYR A 254 -28.03 -17.69 -5.34
C TYR A 254 -26.62 -17.27 -5.78
N GLN A 255 -26.53 -16.06 -6.31
CA GLN A 255 -25.30 -15.42 -6.65
C GLN A 255 -25.47 -13.90 -6.54
N GLN A 256 -24.62 -13.26 -5.78
CA GLN A 256 -24.52 -11.80 -5.71
C GLN A 256 -23.14 -11.37 -6.19
N ILE A 257 -23.09 -10.40 -7.08
CA ILE A 257 -21.87 -9.69 -7.46
C ILE A 257 -21.88 -8.38 -6.67
N VAL A 258 -20.81 -8.12 -5.95
CA VAL A 258 -20.58 -6.87 -5.22
C VAL A 258 -19.42 -6.15 -5.89
N GLN A 259 -19.69 -4.97 -6.42
CA GLN A 259 -18.71 -4.20 -7.16
C GLN A 259 -17.63 -3.64 -6.24
N GLY A 260 -16.38 -3.58 -6.71
CA GLY A 260 -15.26 -3.09 -5.93
C GLY A 260 -15.41 -1.62 -5.57
N GLU A 261 -15.94 -0.82 -6.50
CA GLU A 261 -16.21 0.61 -6.30
C GLU A 261 -17.30 0.89 -5.26
N ASP A 262 -18.20 -0.07 -4.99
CA ASP A 262 -19.28 0.04 -3.98
C ASP A 262 -18.78 -0.24 -2.55
N SER A 263 -17.46 -0.10 -2.30
CA SER A 263 -16.91 -0.28 -0.95
C SER A 263 -17.50 0.72 0.04
N THR A 264 -17.87 0.22 1.23
CA THR A 264 -18.56 1.00 2.26
C THR A 264 -17.61 1.73 3.18
N LEU A 265 -16.56 1.06 3.66
CA LEU A 265 -15.59 1.62 4.59
C LEU A 265 -14.15 1.33 4.15
N ARG A 266 -13.21 2.19 4.58
CA ARG A 266 -11.78 2.11 4.21
C ARG A 266 -10.92 2.61 5.37
N SER A 267 -9.70 2.11 5.46
CA SER A 267 -8.72 2.58 6.45
C SER A 267 -8.12 3.95 6.13
N GLU A 268 -8.15 4.36 4.86
CA GLU A 268 -7.54 5.62 4.41
C GLU A 268 -8.38 6.31 3.33
N SER A 269 -8.33 7.63 3.29
CA SER A 269 -9.01 8.44 2.28
C SER A 269 -8.48 8.24 0.85
N SER A 270 -7.29 7.66 0.71
CA SER A 270 -6.66 7.36 -0.59
C SER A 270 -7.21 6.11 -1.29
N LEU A 271 -7.97 5.27 -0.58
CA LEU A 271 -8.49 3.98 -1.04
C LEU A 271 -9.87 4.10 -1.70
N TYR A 272 -10.06 5.10 -2.51
CA TYR A 272 -11.31 5.39 -3.22
C TYR A 272 -11.46 4.62 -4.53
N ALA A 273 -12.67 4.61 -5.06
CA ALA A 273 -13.01 4.03 -6.35
C ALA A 273 -12.29 4.69 -7.52
N LYS A 274 -11.87 3.88 -8.49
CA LYS A 274 -11.11 4.27 -9.69
C LYS A 274 -11.76 3.69 -10.94
N TYR A 275 -11.23 4.06 -12.10
CA TYR A 275 -11.71 3.54 -13.38
C TYR A 275 -10.59 2.85 -14.17
N ASP A 276 -10.95 1.77 -14.85
CA ASP A 276 -10.11 1.09 -15.84
C ASP A 276 -10.91 0.88 -17.14
N ARG A 277 -10.42 1.45 -18.23
CA ARG A 277 -10.97 1.30 -19.59
C ARG A 277 -10.18 0.34 -20.44
N SER A 278 -9.08 -0.19 -19.93
CA SER A 278 -8.14 -1.01 -20.71
C SER A 278 -8.63 -2.44 -20.94
N SER A 279 -9.53 -2.95 -20.10
CA SER A 279 -10.04 -4.31 -20.18
C SER A 279 -11.49 -4.37 -20.61
N PRO A 280 -11.88 -5.29 -21.52
CA PRO A 280 -13.27 -5.52 -21.88
C PRO A 280 -14.06 -6.28 -20.80
N THR A 281 -13.42 -6.77 -19.75
CA THR A 281 -14.03 -7.62 -18.72
C THR A 281 -14.29 -6.91 -17.40
N THR A 282 -13.81 -5.68 -17.20
CA THR A 282 -14.15 -4.87 -16.02
C THR A 282 -15.66 -4.58 -16.00
N GLN A 283 -16.23 -4.50 -14.80
CA GLN A 283 -17.66 -4.24 -14.60
C GLN A 283 -17.85 -3.10 -13.60
N PRO A 284 -18.58 -2.04 -13.98
CA PRO A 284 -19.09 -1.70 -15.32
C PRO A 284 -17.97 -1.34 -16.32
N ASN A 285 -18.22 -1.44 -17.62
CA ASN A 285 -17.24 -1.15 -18.66
C ASN A 285 -17.73 -0.08 -19.64
N SER A 286 -16.90 0.91 -19.93
CA SER A 286 -17.11 1.89 -20.98
C SER A 286 -15.80 2.24 -21.67
N VAL A 287 -15.80 2.32 -23.00
CA VAL A 287 -14.66 2.80 -23.79
C VAL A 287 -14.70 4.31 -24.02
N THR A 288 -15.86 4.95 -23.85
CA THR A 288 -16.10 6.36 -24.11
C THR A 288 -16.09 7.19 -22.83
N ASN A 289 -16.75 6.72 -21.80
CA ASN A 289 -16.98 7.45 -20.57
C ASN A 289 -16.06 6.95 -19.45
N THR A 290 -15.73 7.83 -18.53
CA THR A 290 -15.12 7.44 -17.26
C THR A 290 -16.24 6.84 -16.40
N VAL A 291 -16.11 5.56 -16.04
CA VAL A 291 -17.03 4.85 -15.14
C VAL A 291 -16.18 4.21 -14.05
N LEU A 292 -16.50 4.49 -12.81
CA LEU A 292 -15.79 3.88 -11.67
C LEU A 292 -16.09 2.38 -11.67
N ASN A 293 -15.06 1.55 -11.63
CA ASN A 293 -15.22 0.11 -11.80
C ASN A 293 -14.16 -0.73 -11.11
N TYR A 294 -13.36 -0.16 -10.23
CA TYR A 294 -12.45 -0.92 -9.37
C TYR A 294 -11.98 -0.07 -8.20
N VAL A 295 -11.39 -0.73 -7.21
CA VAL A 295 -10.75 -0.10 -6.06
C VAL A 295 -9.34 -0.66 -5.85
N GLY A 296 -8.47 0.10 -5.20
CA GLY A 296 -7.12 -0.32 -4.85
C GLY A 296 -6.02 0.37 -5.64
N GLY A 297 -5.12 -0.41 -6.22
CA GLY A 297 -4.00 0.08 -7.03
C GLY A 297 -2.81 0.58 -6.22
N GLU A 298 -2.15 1.61 -6.73
CA GLU A 298 -0.95 2.20 -6.11
C GLU A 298 -1.18 2.73 -4.68
N ALA A 299 -2.40 3.07 -4.32
CA ALA A 299 -2.73 3.56 -2.99
C ALA A 299 -2.86 2.41 -1.97
N TRP A 300 -3.30 1.23 -2.41
CA TRP A 300 -3.51 0.07 -1.53
C TRP A 300 -2.30 -0.86 -1.53
N ARG A 301 -1.25 -0.43 -0.87
CA ARG A 301 0.07 -1.07 -0.95
C ARG A 301 0.72 -1.41 0.39
N SER A 302 0.28 -0.76 1.48
CA SER A 302 0.90 -0.93 2.79
C SER A 302 0.15 -1.96 3.62
N ALA A 303 0.86 -2.79 4.36
CA ALA A 303 0.26 -3.72 5.31
C ALA A 303 -0.66 -2.98 6.29
N GLY A 304 -1.75 -3.59 6.72
CA GLY A 304 -2.76 -3.00 7.59
C GLY A 304 -3.78 -2.10 6.90
N GLN A 305 -3.57 -1.69 5.63
CA GLN A 305 -4.60 -0.98 4.86
C GLN A 305 -5.73 -1.92 4.48
N TRP A 306 -6.97 -1.52 4.71
CA TRP A 306 -8.13 -2.35 4.43
C TRP A 306 -9.26 -1.60 3.72
N ILE A 307 -10.07 -2.39 2.99
CA ILE A 307 -11.31 -1.97 2.33
C ILE A 307 -12.40 -2.98 2.70
N GLU A 308 -13.61 -2.47 2.99
CA GLU A 308 -14.74 -3.27 3.44
C GLU A 308 -15.98 -3.00 2.59
N TRP A 309 -16.75 -4.06 2.34
CA TRP A 309 -18.00 -4.04 1.58
C TRP A 309 -19.11 -4.72 2.36
N ASN A 310 -20.35 -4.29 2.14
CA ASN A 310 -21.53 -4.98 2.61
C ASN A 310 -22.06 -5.91 1.51
N PHE A 311 -22.58 -7.07 1.90
CA PHE A 311 -23.30 -7.99 1.03
C PHE A 311 -24.44 -8.67 1.80
N GLU A 312 -25.38 -9.28 1.08
CA GLU A 312 -26.54 -9.93 1.69
C GLU A 312 -26.59 -11.40 1.28
N VAL A 313 -27.06 -12.26 2.17
CA VAL A 313 -27.40 -13.64 1.86
C VAL A 313 -28.85 -13.92 2.24
N PRO A 314 -29.58 -14.67 1.38
CA PRO A 314 -31.03 -14.83 1.53
C PRO A 314 -31.47 -15.88 2.54
N GLU A 315 -30.56 -16.73 3.01
CA GLU A 315 -30.83 -17.82 3.93
C GLU A 315 -29.56 -18.30 4.66
N ASP A 316 -29.74 -18.94 5.81
CA ASP A 316 -28.64 -19.60 6.54
C ASP A 316 -28.04 -20.72 5.68
N GLY A 317 -26.70 -20.72 5.51
CA GLY A 317 -26.08 -21.77 4.72
C GLY A 317 -24.61 -21.56 4.44
N TYR A 318 -24.07 -22.42 3.58
CA TYR A 318 -22.69 -22.36 3.13
C TYR A 318 -22.58 -21.65 1.78
N TYR A 319 -21.61 -20.72 1.69
CA TYR A 319 -21.37 -19.90 0.53
C TYR A 319 -19.90 -19.97 0.11
N ASN A 320 -19.65 -19.87 -1.18
CA ASN A 320 -18.32 -19.69 -1.76
C ASN A 320 -18.05 -18.22 -2.02
N LEU A 321 -16.80 -17.81 -1.90
CA LEU A 321 -16.32 -16.48 -2.26
C LEU A 321 -15.36 -16.56 -3.45
N MET A 322 -15.56 -15.69 -4.44
CA MET A 322 -14.68 -15.49 -5.57
C MET A 322 -14.36 -14.00 -5.68
N ILE A 323 -13.08 -13.66 -5.86
CA ILE A 323 -12.61 -12.30 -6.02
C ILE A 323 -12.07 -12.13 -7.43
N LYS A 324 -12.52 -11.08 -8.14
CA LYS A 324 -11.92 -10.65 -9.39
C LYS A 324 -10.95 -9.53 -9.13
N ALA A 325 -9.68 -9.83 -9.30
CA ALA A 325 -8.58 -8.96 -8.97
C ALA A 325 -7.51 -8.94 -10.06
N ARG A 326 -6.61 -7.98 -9.98
CA ARG A 326 -5.43 -7.88 -10.84
C ARG A 326 -4.23 -7.39 -10.05
N GLN A 327 -3.12 -8.13 -10.16
CA GLN A 327 -1.80 -7.72 -9.67
C GLN A 327 -0.87 -7.64 -10.87
N ASN A 328 -0.73 -6.47 -11.47
CA ASN A 328 0.14 -6.23 -12.63
C ASN A 328 1.27 -5.23 -12.33
N TYR A 329 1.53 -4.96 -11.06
CA TYR A 329 2.48 -3.94 -10.60
C TYR A 329 3.91 -4.44 -10.51
N ALA A 330 4.11 -5.69 -10.05
CA ALA A 330 5.44 -6.22 -9.82
C ALA A 330 5.50 -7.70 -10.22
N ARG A 331 6.16 -7.97 -11.35
CA ARG A 331 6.38 -9.33 -11.81
C ARG A 331 7.28 -10.10 -10.84
N GLY A 332 6.89 -11.31 -10.48
CA GLY A 332 7.61 -12.14 -9.50
C GLY A 332 7.40 -11.71 -8.05
N SER A 333 6.42 -10.86 -7.78
CA SER A 333 5.92 -10.55 -6.44
C SER A 333 4.50 -11.05 -6.27
N ILE A 334 4.14 -11.38 -5.05
CA ILE A 334 2.80 -11.76 -4.63
C ILE A 334 2.21 -10.60 -3.84
N SER A 335 0.93 -10.30 -4.05
CA SER A 335 0.17 -9.39 -3.18
C SER A 335 -0.75 -10.21 -2.31
N SER A 336 -0.63 -10.08 -1.01
CA SER A 336 -1.41 -10.88 -0.05
C SER A 336 -2.49 -10.06 0.63
N ARG A 337 -3.60 -10.71 0.97
CA ARG A 337 -4.72 -10.13 1.70
C ARG A 337 -5.21 -11.08 2.78
N SER A 338 -5.50 -10.53 3.96
CA SER A 338 -6.31 -11.21 4.95
C SER A 338 -7.79 -10.98 4.66
N VAL A 339 -8.61 -12.01 4.86
CA VAL A 339 -10.06 -11.98 4.61
C VAL A 339 -10.78 -11.97 5.95
N TYR A 340 -11.56 -10.92 6.19
CA TYR A 340 -12.43 -10.83 7.36
C TYR A 340 -13.89 -10.92 6.91
N ILE A 341 -14.68 -11.66 7.65
CA ILE A 341 -16.14 -11.71 7.52
C ILE A 341 -16.71 -11.26 8.86
N ASP A 342 -17.60 -10.26 8.82
CA ASP A 342 -18.21 -9.66 10.01
C ASP A 342 -17.18 -9.18 11.06
N GLY A 343 -16.01 -8.71 10.57
CA GLY A 343 -14.93 -8.17 11.39
C GLY A 343 -13.98 -9.20 11.99
N GLU A 344 -14.14 -10.50 11.71
CA GLU A 344 -13.29 -11.58 12.20
C GLU A 344 -12.69 -12.39 11.04
N ILE A 345 -11.47 -12.91 11.22
CA ILE A 345 -10.89 -13.91 10.31
C ILE A 345 -11.56 -15.25 10.63
N PRO A 346 -12.24 -15.90 9.67
CA PRO A 346 -13.06 -17.07 9.98
C PRO A 346 -12.24 -18.33 10.34
N PHE A 347 -11.07 -18.51 9.76
CA PHE A 347 -10.13 -19.61 10.02
C PHE A 347 -8.72 -19.23 9.52
N SER A 348 -7.70 -19.97 9.97
CA SER A 348 -6.28 -19.58 9.82
C SER A 348 -5.84 -19.35 8.37
N GLU A 349 -6.39 -20.10 7.40
CA GLU A 349 -6.03 -19.97 5.99
C GLU A 349 -6.51 -18.64 5.38
N MET A 350 -7.46 -17.96 6.04
CA MET A 350 -7.92 -16.62 5.61
C MET A 350 -7.00 -15.47 6.08
N LYS A 351 -5.96 -15.77 6.87
CA LYS A 351 -4.95 -14.77 7.24
C LYS A 351 -4.12 -14.33 6.04
N GLU A 352 -3.98 -15.20 5.02
CA GLU A 352 -3.18 -14.91 3.85
C GLU A 352 -3.77 -15.54 2.59
N ILE A 353 -4.35 -14.71 1.73
CA ILE A 353 -4.74 -15.08 0.37
C ILE A 353 -3.79 -14.39 -0.60
N SER A 354 -3.11 -15.19 -1.42
CA SER A 354 -2.07 -14.73 -2.33
C SER A 354 -2.61 -14.46 -3.73
N PHE A 355 -2.30 -13.27 -4.27
CA PHE A 355 -2.59 -12.86 -5.63
C PHE A 355 -1.27 -12.78 -6.42
N GLU A 356 -1.10 -13.71 -7.35
CA GLU A 356 0.07 -13.76 -8.22
C GLU A 356 0.02 -12.66 -9.28
N TYR A 357 1.20 -12.42 -9.90
CA TYR A 357 1.32 -11.45 -10.99
C TYR A 357 0.53 -11.90 -12.22
N GLU A 358 -0.45 -11.10 -12.61
CA GLU A 358 -1.28 -11.27 -13.80
C GLU A 358 -1.52 -9.92 -14.49
N ASN A 359 -1.24 -9.86 -15.81
CA ASN A 359 -1.48 -8.64 -16.59
C ASN A 359 -2.96 -8.32 -16.76
N ASP A 360 -3.78 -9.35 -16.79
CA ASP A 360 -5.23 -9.24 -16.98
C ASP A 360 -5.98 -9.43 -15.67
N TRP A 361 -7.21 -8.98 -15.63
CA TRP A 361 -8.14 -9.28 -14.56
C TRP A 361 -8.40 -10.78 -14.47
N ASN A 362 -8.22 -11.35 -13.31
CA ASN A 362 -8.41 -12.77 -13.03
C ASN A 362 -9.45 -12.97 -11.92
N CYS A 363 -10.29 -13.99 -12.10
CA CYS A 363 -11.24 -14.42 -11.11
C CYS A 363 -10.63 -15.57 -10.29
N MET A 364 -10.48 -15.36 -9.00
CA MET A 364 -9.93 -16.34 -8.07
C MET A 364 -11.00 -16.75 -7.08
N THR A 365 -11.41 -18.01 -7.10
CA THR A 365 -12.20 -18.60 -6.02
C THR A 365 -11.26 -18.89 -4.85
N LEU A 366 -11.70 -18.60 -3.63
CA LEU A 366 -10.92 -18.96 -2.44
C LEU A 366 -10.99 -20.48 -2.26
N THR A 367 -9.85 -21.15 -2.41
CA THR A 367 -9.73 -22.61 -2.42
C THR A 367 -8.60 -23.07 -1.50
N ASP A 368 -8.69 -24.32 -1.05
CA ASP A 368 -7.57 -25.01 -0.45
C ASP A 368 -6.46 -25.34 -1.49
N GLU A 369 -5.38 -25.97 -1.04
CA GLU A 369 -4.24 -26.36 -1.89
C GLU A 369 -4.62 -27.38 -2.98
N GLU A 370 -5.71 -28.15 -2.79
CA GLU A 370 -6.23 -29.12 -3.74
C GLU A 370 -7.18 -28.49 -4.77
N GLY A 371 -7.49 -27.20 -4.60
CA GLY A 371 -8.39 -26.46 -5.47
C GLY A 371 -9.87 -26.60 -5.10
N THR A 372 -10.19 -27.11 -3.90
CA THR A 372 -11.54 -27.20 -3.38
C THR A 372 -11.95 -25.84 -2.79
N PRO A 373 -13.11 -25.26 -3.19
CA PRO A 373 -13.57 -24.00 -2.64
C PRO A 373 -13.79 -24.07 -1.12
N TYR A 374 -13.25 -23.09 -0.40
CA TYR A 374 -13.62 -22.85 1.00
C TYR A 374 -15.08 -22.47 1.10
N GLN A 375 -15.76 -22.99 2.10
CA GLN A 375 -17.18 -22.76 2.34
C GLN A 375 -17.34 -21.98 3.64
N PHE A 376 -18.01 -20.83 3.52
CA PHE A 376 -18.26 -19.93 4.64
C PHE A 376 -19.70 -20.12 5.10
N TYR A 377 -19.92 -20.44 6.36
CA TYR A 377 -21.25 -20.49 6.95
C TYR A 377 -21.72 -19.07 7.27
N LEU A 378 -22.79 -18.65 6.63
CA LEU A 378 -23.39 -17.33 6.81
C LEU A 378 -24.86 -17.49 7.22
N LYS A 379 -25.33 -16.61 8.10
CA LYS A 379 -26.76 -16.52 8.47
C LYS A 379 -27.49 -15.64 7.47
N GLU A 380 -28.82 -15.80 7.38
CA GLU A 380 -29.64 -14.87 6.59
C GLU A 380 -29.42 -13.42 7.07
N GLY A 381 -29.15 -12.52 6.11
CA GLY A 381 -29.01 -11.09 6.37
C GLY A 381 -27.79 -10.43 5.72
N THR A 382 -27.47 -9.27 6.25
CA THR A 382 -26.33 -8.46 5.80
C THR A 382 -25.07 -8.87 6.51
N HIS A 383 -24.00 -9.04 5.75
CA HIS A 383 -22.65 -9.36 6.18
C HIS A 383 -21.66 -8.34 5.68
N THR A 384 -20.47 -8.33 6.26
CA THR A 384 -19.34 -7.54 5.78
C THR A 384 -18.23 -8.44 5.28
N LEU A 385 -17.62 -8.08 4.15
CA LEU A 385 -16.35 -8.62 3.68
C LEU A 385 -15.30 -7.52 3.78
N ARG A 386 -14.20 -7.76 4.50
CA ARG A 386 -13.04 -6.87 4.52
C ARG A 386 -11.83 -7.60 3.96
N LEU A 387 -11.11 -6.93 3.08
CA LEU A 387 -9.80 -7.35 2.63
C LEU A 387 -8.75 -6.39 3.22
N GLU A 388 -7.81 -6.94 3.98
CA GLU A 388 -6.71 -6.19 4.59
C GLU A 388 -5.39 -6.59 3.94
N ALA A 389 -4.60 -5.62 3.54
CA ALA A 389 -3.30 -5.84 2.96
C ALA A 389 -2.33 -6.44 4.00
N THR A 390 -1.68 -7.53 3.64
CA THR A 390 -0.65 -8.17 4.46
C THR A 390 0.56 -8.52 3.61
N LEU A 391 1.73 -8.67 4.24
CA LEU A 391 2.93 -9.17 3.57
C LEU A 391 2.93 -10.70 3.49
N GLY A 392 2.13 -11.39 4.31
CA GLY A 392 2.12 -12.83 4.37
C GLY A 392 3.52 -13.41 4.64
N GLY A 393 3.85 -14.51 3.99
CA GLY A 393 5.16 -15.16 4.13
C GLY A 393 6.36 -14.32 3.68
N VAL A 394 6.14 -13.22 2.95
CA VAL A 394 7.23 -12.29 2.57
C VAL A 394 7.69 -11.45 3.75
N GLY A 395 6.84 -11.22 4.77
CA GLY A 395 7.15 -10.34 5.89
C GLY A 395 8.45 -10.71 6.59
N SER A 396 8.59 -11.95 7.03
CA SER A 396 9.79 -12.45 7.71
C SER A 396 11.05 -12.40 6.84
N ILE A 397 10.91 -12.65 5.53
CA ILE A 397 12.02 -12.56 4.57
C ILE A 397 12.50 -11.11 4.43
N LEU A 398 11.57 -10.15 4.42
CA LEU A 398 11.90 -8.73 4.36
C LEU A 398 12.53 -8.23 5.67
N GLU A 399 12.12 -8.75 6.82
CA GLU A 399 12.76 -8.43 8.09
C GLU A 399 14.22 -8.91 8.11
N GLU A 400 14.49 -10.15 7.68
CA GLU A 400 15.87 -10.65 7.51
C GLU A 400 16.69 -9.79 6.53
N LEU A 401 16.06 -9.31 5.44
CA LEU A 401 16.71 -8.43 4.48
C LEU A 401 17.04 -7.06 5.09
N GLU A 402 16.15 -6.47 5.87
CA GLU A 402 16.41 -5.21 6.58
C GLU A 402 17.52 -5.35 7.61
N ASP A 403 17.57 -6.45 8.32
CA ASP A 403 18.65 -6.76 9.23
C ASP A 403 19.99 -6.90 8.51
N SER A 404 20.01 -7.53 7.32
CA SER A 404 21.19 -7.58 6.46
C SER A 404 21.60 -6.18 5.99
N ILE A 405 20.65 -5.33 5.58
CA ILE A 405 20.91 -3.93 5.20
C ILE A 405 21.52 -3.16 6.37
N TYR A 406 20.98 -3.34 7.58
CA TYR A 406 21.54 -2.72 8.79
C TYR A 406 22.99 -3.13 9.01
N ARG A 407 23.29 -4.44 9.01
CA ARG A 407 24.65 -4.98 9.21
C ARG A 407 25.61 -4.52 8.11
N LEU A 408 25.17 -4.49 6.85
CA LEU A 408 25.96 -3.95 5.74
C LEU A 408 26.29 -2.47 5.92
N ASN A 409 25.38 -1.68 6.46
CA ASN A 409 25.63 -0.28 6.80
C ASN A 409 26.66 -0.16 7.95
N GLN A 410 26.63 -1.05 8.96
CA GLN A 410 27.66 -1.06 10.01
C GLN A 410 29.04 -1.42 9.45
N ILE A 411 29.12 -2.42 8.56
CA ILE A 411 30.33 -2.79 7.81
C ILE A 411 30.84 -1.58 7.03
N TYR A 412 29.97 -0.94 6.25
CA TYR A 412 30.33 0.24 5.45
C TYR A 412 30.86 1.40 6.33
N ARG A 413 30.18 1.72 7.44
CA ARG A 413 30.60 2.77 8.36
C ARG A 413 31.98 2.49 8.96
N LYS A 414 32.24 1.25 9.39
CA LYS A 414 33.52 0.84 9.95
C LYS A 414 34.65 0.99 8.94
N LEU A 415 34.41 0.57 7.70
CA LEU A 415 35.34 0.77 6.60
C LEU A 415 35.53 2.25 6.26
N LEU A 416 34.47 3.05 6.23
CA LEU A 416 34.48 4.47 5.93
C LEU A 416 35.37 5.26 6.92
N ILE A 417 35.26 4.94 8.20
CA ILE A 417 36.10 5.56 9.26
C ILE A 417 37.58 5.28 9.02
N TYR A 418 37.93 4.11 8.52
CA TYR A 418 39.30 3.69 8.29
C TYR A 418 39.88 4.16 6.96
N THR A 419 39.11 4.07 5.90
CA THR A 419 39.61 4.34 4.54
C THR A 419 39.32 5.76 4.06
N GLY A 420 38.36 6.47 4.69
CA GLY A 420 37.81 7.72 4.20
C GLY A 420 36.76 7.50 3.11
N VAL A 421 36.10 8.60 2.70
CA VAL A 421 35.00 8.60 1.70
C VAL A 421 35.50 8.16 0.31
N GLN A 422 36.75 8.51 -0.02
CA GLN A 422 37.39 8.16 -1.30
C GLN A 422 38.69 7.45 -1.00
N PRO A 423 38.69 6.12 -0.82
CA PRO A 423 39.88 5.34 -0.60
C PRO A 423 40.91 5.54 -1.73
N ASP A 424 42.19 5.65 -1.37
CA ASP A 424 43.27 5.64 -2.34
C ASP A 424 43.39 4.25 -2.99
N LYS A 425 43.17 4.20 -4.30
CA LYS A 425 43.15 2.95 -5.07
C LYS A 425 44.53 2.24 -5.13
N TYR A 426 45.61 2.94 -4.86
CA TYR A 426 46.96 2.43 -4.91
C TYR A 426 47.53 2.06 -3.53
N ARG A 427 46.81 2.38 -2.45
CA ARG A 427 47.16 2.06 -1.10
C ARG A 427 46.64 0.69 -0.70
N ASP A 428 47.50 -0.16 -0.17
CA ASP A 428 47.09 -1.37 0.54
C ASP A 428 46.66 -1.01 1.98
N TYR A 429 45.39 -1.22 2.27
CA TYR A 429 44.82 -0.92 3.60
C TYR A 429 44.92 -2.12 4.55
N ASN A 430 45.32 -3.30 4.06
CA ASN A 430 45.43 -4.54 4.87
C ASN A 430 44.14 -4.84 5.67
N ILE A 431 42.96 -4.61 5.06
CA ILE A 431 41.67 -4.68 5.76
C ILE A 431 41.47 -6.03 6.43
N GLN A 432 41.88 -7.12 5.82
CA GLN A 432 41.79 -8.46 6.39
C GLN A 432 42.60 -8.64 7.68
N GLN A 433 43.68 -7.90 7.85
CA GLN A 433 44.52 -7.98 9.06
C GLN A 433 44.04 -7.00 10.14
N VAL A 434 43.58 -5.82 9.72
CA VAL A 434 43.15 -4.75 10.64
C VAL A 434 41.72 -5.01 11.16
N TYR A 435 40.84 -5.52 10.32
CA TYR A 435 39.45 -5.79 10.63
C TYR A 435 39.01 -7.19 10.13
N PRO A 436 39.61 -8.28 10.68
CA PRO A 436 39.22 -9.64 10.28
C PRO A 436 37.74 -9.92 10.48
N GLU A 437 37.09 -9.33 11.50
CA GLU A 437 35.67 -9.42 11.77
C GLU A 437 34.78 -8.80 10.68
N VAL A 438 35.30 -7.80 9.94
CA VAL A 438 34.57 -7.24 8.77
C VAL A 438 34.52 -8.22 7.63
N ILE A 439 35.62 -8.95 7.39
CA ILE A 439 35.65 -9.98 6.34
C ILE A 439 34.75 -11.16 6.71
N GLU A 440 34.77 -11.56 7.99
CA GLU A 440 33.86 -12.60 8.51
C GLU A 440 32.39 -12.16 8.37
N ALA A 441 32.06 -10.92 8.73
CA ALA A 441 30.73 -10.36 8.55
C ALA A 441 30.29 -10.33 7.08
N MET A 442 31.19 -9.94 6.16
CA MET A 442 30.90 -9.96 4.73
C MET A 442 30.63 -11.38 4.20
N ASP A 443 31.36 -12.39 4.69
CA ASP A 443 31.11 -13.78 4.32
C ASP A 443 29.74 -14.26 4.80
N LEU A 444 29.41 -13.95 6.05
CA LEU A 444 28.13 -14.33 6.64
C LEU A 444 26.96 -13.61 5.97
N GLU A 445 27.07 -12.29 5.71
CA GLU A 445 26.02 -11.54 5.01
C GLU A 445 25.85 -11.98 3.55
N SER A 446 26.93 -12.37 2.87
CA SER A 446 26.82 -12.96 1.52
C SER A 446 25.93 -14.22 1.54
N LYS A 447 26.12 -15.07 2.54
CA LYS A 447 25.35 -16.31 2.69
C LYS A 447 23.91 -16.09 3.09
N ARG A 448 23.66 -15.12 4.01
CA ARG A 448 22.29 -14.70 4.38
C ARG A 448 21.53 -14.16 3.17
N LEU A 449 22.15 -13.30 2.37
CA LEU A 449 21.53 -12.78 1.16
C LEU A 449 21.25 -13.88 0.11
N TYR A 450 22.09 -14.89 -0.03
CA TYR A 450 21.79 -16.04 -0.89
C TYR A 450 20.59 -16.84 -0.38
N LYS A 451 20.49 -17.06 0.95
CA LYS A 451 19.30 -17.69 1.57
C LYS A 451 18.04 -16.89 1.28
N ILE A 452 18.07 -15.56 1.51
CA ILE A 452 16.94 -14.64 1.24
C ILE A 452 16.50 -14.73 -0.24
N VAL A 453 17.45 -14.80 -1.17
CA VAL A 453 17.13 -14.99 -2.60
C VAL A 453 16.39 -16.30 -2.84
N ASP A 454 16.88 -17.40 -2.27
CA ASP A 454 16.27 -18.72 -2.47
C ASP A 454 14.87 -18.80 -1.83
N GLU A 455 14.68 -18.26 -0.62
CA GLU A 455 13.38 -18.22 0.07
C GLU A 455 12.36 -17.37 -0.70
N MET A 456 12.77 -16.18 -1.16
CA MET A 456 11.87 -15.33 -1.95
C MET A 456 11.47 -15.99 -3.28
N VAL A 457 12.39 -16.68 -3.94
CA VAL A 457 12.12 -17.42 -5.17
C VAL A 457 11.22 -18.64 -4.90
N ALA A 458 11.42 -19.33 -3.79
CA ALA A 458 10.56 -20.45 -3.37
C ALA A 458 9.13 -19.98 -3.11
N TYR A 459 8.97 -18.83 -2.47
CA TYR A 459 7.66 -18.25 -2.17
C TYR A 459 6.92 -17.75 -3.43
N SER A 460 7.61 -17.02 -4.32
CA SER A 460 6.99 -16.38 -5.49
C SER A 460 6.99 -17.26 -6.76
N GLY A 461 7.65 -18.41 -6.73
CA GLY A 461 7.77 -19.31 -7.88
C GLY A 461 8.66 -18.77 -9.02
N GLN A 462 9.13 -17.54 -8.95
CA GLN A 462 9.96 -16.91 -9.99
C GLN A 462 10.87 -15.82 -9.40
N LYS A 463 11.93 -15.50 -10.13
CA LYS A 463 12.88 -14.47 -9.71
C LYS A 463 12.41 -13.09 -10.15
N ALA A 464 12.12 -12.23 -9.17
CA ALA A 464 11.79 -10.82 -9.39
C ALA A 464 13.04 -9.95 -9.58
N ASP A 465 12.91 -8.82 -10.29
CA ASP A 465 14.01 -7.88 -10.49
C ASP A 465 14.56 -7.31 -9.19
N ASN A 466 13.70 -7.05 -8.21
CA ASN A 466 14.11 -6.53 -6.90
C ASN A 466 15.00 -7.52 -6.14
N ILE A 467 14.72 -8.82 -6.21
CA ILE A 467 15.53 -9.85 -5.53
C ILE A 467 16.89 -10.05 -6.22
N ALA A 468 17.01 -9.72 -7.52
CA ALA A 468 18.28 -9.74 -8.23
C ALA A 468 19.30 -8.75 -7.63
N THR A 469 18.83 -7.67 -6.97
CA THR A 469 19.68 -6.72 -6.25
C THR A 469 20.35 -7.40 -5.05
N ALA A 470 19.61 -8.18 -4.26
CA ALA A 470 20.17 -8.95 -3.14
C ALA A 470 21.23 -9.94 -3.61
N GLN A 471 20.98 -10.64 -4.72
CA GLN A 471 21.97 -11.53 -5.34
C GLN A 471 23.23 -10.76 -5.78
N THR A 472 23.08 -9.57 -6.35
CA THR A 472 24.21 -8.72 -6.78
C THR A 472 25.10 -8.34 -5.61
N VAL A 473 24.48 -7.95 -4.49
CA VAL A 473 25.22 -7.65 -3.24
C VAL A 473 25.90 -8.89 -2.70
N ALA A 474 25.22 -10.03 -2.62
CA ALA A 474 25.80 -11.29 -2.17
C ALA A 474 27.06 -11.66 -2.97
N GLN A 475 27.00 -11.57 -4.29
CA GLN A 475 28.15 -11.82 -5.18
C GLN A 475 29.28 -10.79 -4.98
N GLN A 476 28.94 -9.52 -4.71
CA GLN A 476 29.95 -8.50 -4.42
C GLN A 476 30.69 -8.81 -3.11
N LEU A 477 29.97 -9.17 -2.06
CA LEU A 477 30.56 -9.56 -0.78
C LEU A 477 31.43 -10.81 -0.93
N GLU A 478 31.00 -11.82 -1.65
CA GLU A 478 31.81 -13.02 -1.96
C GLU A 478 33.11 -12.66 -2.68
N ARG A 479 33.09 -11.69 -3.61
CA ARG A 479 34.30 -11.19 -4.27
C ARG A 479 35.23 -10.45 -3.29
N PHE A 480 34.67 -9.70 -2.35
CA PHE A 480 35.43 -8.98 -1.33
C PHE A 480 36.11 -9.94 -0.35
N VAL A 481 35.41 -10.98 0.09
CA VAL A 481 35.98 -12.05 0.94
C VAL A 481 37.13 -12.75 0.26
N LYS A 482 36.99 -13.13 -1.03
CA LYS A 482 38.05 -13.77 -1.84
C LYS A 482 39.24 -12.84 -2.12
N ASN A 483 39.00 -11.54 -2.23
CA ASN A 483 40.04 -10.55 -2.51
C ASN A 483 39.71 -9.21 -1.80
N PRO A 484 40.14 -9.04 -0.56
CA PRO A 484 39.84 -7.84 0.24
C PRO A 484 40.35 -6.51 -0.36
N ASN A 485 41.34 -6.55 -1.24
CA ASN A 485 41.82 -5.34 -1.93
C ASN A 485 40.79 -4.76 -2.91
N LYS A 486 39.78 -5.54 -3.32
CA LYS A 486 38.67 -5.03 -4.14
C LYS A 486 37.75 -4.10 -3.38
N ILE A 487 37.68 -4.19 -2.05
CA ILE A 487 36.81 -3.36 -1.22
C ILE A 487 37.05 -1.88 -1.50
N THR A 488 38.30 -1.44 -1.48
CA THR A 488 38.65 -0.03 -1.73
C THR A 488 38.49 0.39 -3.18
N LEU A 489 38.66 -0.54 -4.12
CA LEU A 489 38.43 -0.28 -5.57
C LEU A 489 36.96 -0.11 -5.91
N GLU A 490 36.10 -0.88 -5.25
CA GLU A 490 34.64 -0.92 -5.49
C GLU A 490 33.85 -0.21 -4.35
N PHE A 491 34.49 0.65 -3.54
CA PHE A 491 33.90 1.20 -2.33
C PHE A 491 32.63 2.02 -2.59
N THR A 492 32.64 2.87 -3.61
CA THR A 492 31.47 3.64 -4.05
C THR A 492 30.36 2.72 -4.53
N THR A 493 30.70 1.73 -5.36
CA THR A 493 29.72 0.75 -5.86
C THR A 493 29.12 -0.08 -4.71
N PHE A 494 29.90 -0.38 -3.67
CA PHE A 494 29.38 -1.07 -2.48
C PHE A 494 28.33 -0.23 -1.77
N LYS A 495 28.61 1.07 -1.53
CA LYS A 495 27.62 2.00 -0.98
C LYS A 495 26.35 2.06 -1.84
N ASP A 496 26.50 2.21 -3.17
CA ASP A 496 25.38 2.35 -4.09
C ASP A 496 24.53 1.07 -4.12
N ASN A 497 25.15 -0.10 -4.02
CA ASN A 497 24.45 -1.38 -3.94
C ASN A 497 23.70 -1.56 -2.62
N ILE A 498 24.21 -1.10 -1.48
CA ILE A 498 23.47 -1.09 -0.20
C ILE A 498 22.24 -0.18 -0.32
N THR A 499 22.39 1.01 -0.92
CA THR A 499 21.28 1.93 -1.15
C THR A 499 20.22 1.30 -2.08
N ALA A 500 20.66 0.65 -3.16
CA ALA A 500 19.76 -0.05 -4.09
C ALA A 500 19.02 -1.21 -3.40
N LEU A 501 19.69 -1.91 -2.48
CA LEU A 501 19.08 -3.00 -1.70
C LEU A 501 17.97 -2.46 -0.77
N GLY A 502 18.18 -1.30 -0.13
CA GLY A 502 17.15 -0.62 0.66
C GLY A 502 15.93 -0.22 -0.18
N THR A 503 16.18 0.31 -1.38
CA THR A 503 15.08 0.62 -2.32
C THR A 503 14.33 -0.63 -2.78
N ALA A 504 15.06 -1.73 -3.02
CA ALA A 504 14.46 -3.00 -3.39
C ALA A 504 13.59 -3.58 -2.26
N SER A 505 14.04 -3.51 -1.00
CA SER A 505 13.26 -3.90 0.19
C SER A 505 11.95 -3.12 0.26
N LEU A 506 12.01 -1.78 0.14
CA LEU A 506 10.83 -0.91 0.13
C LEU A 506 9.85 -1.24 -1.01
N ASN A 507 10.35 -1.57 -2.20
CA ASN A 507 9.49 -1.96 -3.32
C ASN A 507 8.86 -3.34 -3.12
N MET A 508 9.54 -4.27 -2.45
CA MET A 508 9.02 -5.61 -2.16
C MET A 508 7.99 -5.60 -1.04
N SER A 509 8.02 -4.62 -0.12
CA SER A 509 7.00 -4.47 0.92
C SER A 509 5.66 -3.91 0.40
N ALA A 510 5.59 -3.47 -0.86
CA ALA A 510 4.38 -2.91 -1.45
C ALA A 510 3.49 -4.00 -2.04
N THR A 511 2.37 -4.31 -1.38
CA THR A 511 1.41 -5.36 -1.78
C THR A 511 0.23 -4.79 -2.58
N LYS A 512 0.51 -4.20 -3.75
CA LYS A 512 -0.50 -3.51 -4.59
C LYS A 512 -1.47 -4.49 -5.23
N LEU A 513 -2.76 -4.18 -5.17
CA LEU A 513 -3.83 -5.01 -5.74
C LEU A 513 -4.98 -4.14 -6.24
N ASP A 514 -5.49 -4.46 -7.44
CA ASP A 514 -6.77 -3.94 -7.95
C ASP A 514 -7.87 -4.97 -7.72
N VAL A 515 -9.05 -4.54 -7.25
CA VAL A 515 -10.25 -5.38 -7.11
C VAL A 515 -11.39 -4.77 -7.90
N ASP A 516 -11.90 -5.54 -8.88
CA ASP A 516 -13.06 -5.19 -9.73
C ASP A 516 -14.37 -5.51 -8.98
N TYR A 517 -14.56 -6.77 -8.59
CA TYR A 517 -15.70 -7.21 -7.81
C TYR A 517 -15.40 -8.51 -7.05
N PHE A 518 -16.27 -8.85 -6.13
CA PHE A 518 -16.32 -10.21 -5.59
C PHE A 518 -17.70 -10.82 -5.75
N VAL A 519 -17.77 -12.14 -5.70
CA VAL A 519 -19.00 -12.91 -5.86
C VAL A 519 -19.22 -13.77 -4.64
N VAL A 520 -20.38 -13.63 -4.04
CA VAL A 520 -20.91 -14.57 -3.02
C VAL A 520 -21.87 -15.50 -3.72
N SER A 521 -21.64 -16.79 -3.67
CA SER A 521 -22.48 -17.77 -4.36
C SER A 521 -22.79 -18.97 -3.48
N GLY A 522 -24.01 -19.50 -3.60
CA GLY A 522 -24.37 -20.80 -3.02
C GLY A 522 -23.46 -21.90 -3.60
N ILE A 523 -23.14 -22.93 -2.81
CA ILE A 523 -22.19 -23.98 -3.18
C ILE A 523 -22.50 -24.74 -4.47
N ASN A 524 -23.76 -24.75 -4.90
CA ASN A 524 -24.20 -25.37 -6.15
C ASN A 524 -24.41 -24.37 -7.31
N ALA A 525 -24.16 -23.08 -7.09
CA ALA A 525 -24.28 -22.07 -8.13
C ALA A 525 -23.09 -22.14 -9.11
N PRO A 526 -23.31 -22.15 -10.43
CA PRO A 526 -22.20 -22.11 -11.37
C PRO A 526 -21.56 -20.72 -11.34
N ILE A 527 -20.33 -20.64 -10.88
CA ILE A 527 -19.54 -19.40 -10.93
C ILE A 527 -19.13 -19.19 -12.39
N LYS A 528 -19.65 -18.14 -13.03
CA LYS A 528 -19.25 -17.75 -14.39
C LYS A 528 -17.99 -16.90 -14.29
N VAL A 529 -16.86 -17.47 -14.69
CA VAL A 529 -15.60 -16.74 -14.84
C VAL A 529 -15.58 -16.03 -16.19
N GLU A 530 -15.58 -14.71 -16.21
CA GLU A 530 -15.45 -13.92 -17.43
C GLU A 530 -13.97 -13.81 -17.82
N LYS A 531 -13.57 -14.51 -18.88
CA LYS A 531 -12.27 -14.35 -19.53
C LYS A 531 -12.47 -13.79 -20.93
N ALA A 532 -11.84 -12.67 -21.25
CA ALA A 532 -11.86 -12.14 -22.60
C ALA A 532 -10.97 -12.97 -23.53
N GLY A 533 -11.58 -13.57 -24.56
CA GLY A 533 -10.81 -14.18 -25.66
C GLY A 533 -10.05 -13.11 -26.47
N ALA A 534 -9.03 -13.54 -27.23
CA ALA A 534 -8.21 -12.64 -28.05
C ALA A 534 -9.04 -11.75 -29.02
N MET A 535 -10.13 -12.28 -29.56
CA MET A 535 -11.04 -11.50 -30.44
C MET A 535 -11.79 -10.40 -29.67
N ALA A 536 -12.23 -10.68 -28.44
CA ALA A 536 -12.91 -9.67 -27.60
C ALA A 536 -11.95 -8.55 -27.23
N LYS A 537 -10.70 -8.87 -26.89
CA LYS A 537 -9.64 -7.89 -26.64
C LYS A 537 -9.35 -7.04 -27.87
N ALA A 538 -9.15 -7.66 -29.04
CA ALA A 538 -8.91 -6.95 -30.30
C ALA A 538 -10.09 -6.03 -30.69
N TRP A 539 -11.32 -6.47 -30.43
CA TRP A 539 -12.51 -5.67 -30.68
C TRP A 539 -12.62 -4.48 -29.72
N HIS A 540 -12.27 -4.69 -28.45
CA HIS A 540 -12.21 -3.63 -27.45
C HIS A 540 -11.20 -2.54 -27.84
N GLU A 541 -9.97 -2.94 -28.19
CA GLU A 541 -8.92 -2.05 -28.66
C GLU A 541 -9.34 -1.24 -29.89
N MET A 542 -10.06 -1.88 -30.83
CA MET A 542 -10.56 -1.20 -32.01
C MET A 542 -11.66 -0.18 -31.69
N LYS A 543 -12.52 -0.48 -30.71
CA LYS A 543 -13.51 0.49 -30.21
C LYS A 543 -12.84 1.66 -29.48
N SER A 544 -11.87 1.37 -28.62
CA SER A 544 -11.11 2.39 -27.90
C SER A 544 -10.34 3.32 -28.85
N PHE A 545 -9.71 2.74 -29.90
CA PHE A 545 -9.08 3.52 -30.96
C PHE A 545 -10.09 4.40 -31.73
N ALA A 546 -11.25 3.88 -32.06
CA ALA A 546 -12.28 4.70 -32.74
C ALA A 546 -12.81 5.81 -31.81
N ALA A 547 -13.02 5.51 -30.53
CA ALA A 547 -13.47 6.47 -29.53
C ALA A 547 -12.46 7.63 -29.34
N SER A 548 -11.17 7.37 -29.42
CA SER A 548 -10.12 8.38 -29.24
C SER A 548 -10.15 9.53 -30.27
N PHE A 549 -10.90 9.39 -31.36
CA PHE A 549 -11.10 10.48 -32.33
C PHE A 549 -12.30 11.38 -32.02
N VAL A 550 -13.17 10.96 -31.09
CA VAL A 550 -14.46 11.63 -30.84
C VAL A 550 -14.59 12.09 -29.39
N VAL A 551 -13.94 11.37 -28.47
CA VAL A 551 -14.04 11.63 -27.03
C VAL A 551 -12.88 12.49 -26.58
N ASP A 552 -13.18 13.57 -25.88
CA ASP A 552 -12.19 14.40 -25.18
C ASP A 552 -11.87 13.75 -23.82
N TYR A 553 -10.72 13.10 -23.74
CA TYR A 553 -10.26 12.44 -22.50
C TYR A 553 -9.51 13.37 -21.55
N ASP A 554 -9.20 14.60 -21.96
CA ASP A 554 -8.43 15.56 -21.18
C ASP A 554 -9.33 16.46 -20.31
N ALA A 555 -10.59 16.62 -20.71
CA ALA A 555 -11.59 17.37 -19.96
C ALA A 555 -11.99 16.67 -18.64
N VAL A 556 -12.28 17.48 -17.63
CA VAL A 556 -12.70 17.04 -16.29
C VAL A 556 -14.01 17.72 -15.91
N GLY A 557 -15.00 16.92 -15.48
CA GLY A 557 -16.31 17.40 -15.04
C GLY A 557 -17.12 18.05 -16.17
N ASP A 558 -18.03 18.95 -15.82
CA ASP A 558 -18.89 19.60 -16.80
C ASP A 558 -18.10 20.44 -17.81
N VAL A 559 -18.39 20.24 -19.09
CA VAL A 559 -17.77 20.96 -20.21
C VAL A 559 -18.78 21.89 -20.87
N TYR A 560 -18.37 23.11 -21.13
CA TYR A 560 -19.17 24.15 -21.80
C TYR A 560 -18.62 24.43 -23.21
N GLU A 561 -19.49 24.84 -24.14
CA GLU A 561 -19.06 25.12 -25.53
C GLU A 561 -18.06 26.28 -25.61
N GLU A 562 -17.02 26.12 -26.43
CA GLU A 562 -16.10 27.22 -26.74
C GLU A 562 -16.84 28.33 -27.49
N GLY A 563 -16.98 29.49 -26.86
CA GLY A 563 -17.69 30.65 -27.44
C GLY A 563 -18.97 31.04 -26.69
N ASP A 564 -19.41 30.23 -25.69
CA ASP A 564 -20.40 30.69 -24.73
C ASP A 564 -19.88 31.92 -23.98
N GLU A 565 -20.71 32.94 -23.77
CA GLU A 565 -20.33 34.10 -22.98
C GLU A 565 -19.95 33.71 -21.56
N GLY A 566 -18.77 34.14 -21.11
CA GLY A 566 -18.30 33.90 -19.74
C GLY A 566 -17.68 32.52 -19.49
N VAL A 567 -17.30 31.79 -20.51
CA VAL A 567 -16.50 30.53 -20.34
C VAL A 567 -15.03 30.85 -20.36
N ILE A 568 -14.29 30.39 -19.33
CA ILE A 568 -12.83 30.44 -19.28
C ILE A 568 -12.25 29.02 -19.33
N LYS A 569 -11.11 28.92 -20.02
CA LYS A 569 -10.36 27.67 -20.13
C LYS A 569 -9.21 27.68 -19.11
N VAL A 570 -9.18 26.71 -18.24
CA VAL A 570 -8.15 26.54 -17.23
C VAL A 570 -7.40 25.23 -17.50
N TRP A 571 -6.08 25.33 -17.68
CA TRP A 571 -5.23 24.17 -17.79
C TRP A 571 -4.55 23.87 -16.45
N ILE A 572 -4.52 22.58 -16.09
CA ILE A 572 -3.77 22.09 -14.94
C ILE A 572 -2.68 21.12 -15.42
N LEU A 573 -1.44 21.35 -14.97
CA LEU A 573 -0.27 20.59 -15.39
C LEU A 573 0.08 19.45 -14.43
N THR A 574 -0.86 19.07 -13.58
CA THR A 574 -0.75 17.99 -12.59
C THR A 574 -1.64 16.80 -12.95
N GLY A 575 -1.71 15.82 -12.07
CA GLY A 575 -2.51 14.61 -12.30
C GLY A 575 -4.03 14.85 -12.27
N ARG A 576 -4.76 13.85 -12.76
CA ARG A 576 -6.23 13.91 -12.90
C ARG A 576 -6.94 14.13 -11.55
N ASP A 577 -6.39 13.63 -10.46
CA ASP A 577 -6.98 13.79 -9.13
C ASP A 577 -7.06 15.25 -8.71
N GLN A 578 -5.98 16.02 -8.92
CA GLN A 578 -5.96 17.46 -8.65
C GLN A 578 -6.92 18.20 -9.58
N GLY A 579 -6.97 17.82 -10.86
CA GLY A 579 -7.94 18.36 -11.82
C GLY A 579 -9.38 18.12 -11.39
N THR A 580 -9.70 16.94 -10.88
CA THR A 580 -11.04 16.61 -10.38
C THR A 580 -11.41 17.43 -9.14
N ILE A 581 -10.48 17.59 -8.18
CA ILE A 581 -10.70 18.42 -6.99
C ILE A 581 -10.93 19.89 -7.39
N LEU A 582 -10.07 20.42 -8.26
CA LEU A 582 -10.24 21.78 -8.77
C LEU A 582 -11.61 21.98 -9.42
N LYS A 583 -11.99 21.04 -10.29
CA LYS A 583 -13.28 21.11 -10.99
C LYS A 583 -14.46 21.02 -10.02
N SER A 584 -14.37 20.18 -9.00
CA SER A 584 -15.39 20.12 -7.94
C SER A 584 -15.53 21.45 -7.21
N MET A 585 -14.41 22.10 -6.86
CA MET A 585 -14.44 23.43 -6.26
C MET A 585 -15.06 24.48 -7.19
N VAL A 586 -14.74 24.40 -8.48
CA VAL A 586 -15.32 25.28 -9.50
C VAL A 586 -16.83 25.09 -9.61
N ASP A 587 -17.30 23.86 -9.72
CA ASP A 587 -18.70 23.53 -9.96
C ASP A 587 -19.57 23.72 -8.71
N ASP A 588 -19.01 23.42 -7.53
CA ASP A 588 -19.73 23.49 -6.26
C ASP A 588 -19.75 24.91 -5.62
N THR A 589 -18.75 25.78 -5.94
CA THR A 589 -18.63 27.12 -5.34
C THR A 589 -18.42 28.24 -6.36
N PHE A 590 -17.34 28.18 -7.15
CA PHE A 590 -16.94 29.32 -7.98
C PHE A 590 -17.98 29.68 -9.04
N THR A 591 -18.44 28.72 -9.83
CA THR A 591 -19.44 28.96 -10.88
C THR A 591 -20.80 29.39 -10.33
N PRO A 592 -21.34 28.77 -9.24
CA PRO A 592 -22.56 29.26 -8.61
C PRO A 592 -22.47 30.69 -8.06
N ASP A 593 -21.33 31.07 -7.47
CA ASP A 593 -21.13 32.36 -6.84
C ASP A 593 -20.86 33.49 -7.84
N THR A 594 -20.15 33.20 -8.94
CA THR A 594 -19.69 34.21 -9.90
C THR A 594 -20.48 34.22 -11.22
N GLY A 595 -21.17 33.14 -11.55
CA GLY A 595 -21.76 32.92 -12.86
C GLY A 595 -20.77 32.63 -14.00
N ILE A 596 -19.46 32.54 -13.69
CA ILE A 596 -18.40 32.28 -14.66
C ILE A 596 -18.28 30.75 -14.84
N LYS A 597 -18.46 30.29 -16.06
CA LYS A 597 -18.29 28.88 -16.45
C LYS A 597 -16.80 28.58 -16.69
N VAL A 598 -16.32 27.43 -16.25
CA VAL A 598 -14.91 27.06 -16.34
C VAL A 598 -14.74 25.67 -16.94
N ASN A 599 -13.99 25.57 -18.03
CA ASN A 599 -13.51 24.32 -18.57
C ASN A 599 -12.13 24.00 -17.98
N VAL A 600 -12.00 22.90 -17.28
CA VAL A 600 -10.74 22.41 -16.73
C VAL A 600 -10.23 21.28 -17.60
N GLU A 601 -9.00 21.43 -18.10
CA GLU A 601 -8.32 20.46 -18.96
C GLU A 601 -6.97 20.06 -18.33
N ILE A 602 -6.65 18.77 -18.37
CA ILE A 602 -5.36 18.24 -17.92
C ILE A 602 -4.42 18.17 -19.10
N VAL A 603 -3.35 18.93 -19.04
CA VAL A 603 -2.42 19.09 -20.18
C VAL A 603 -0.98 18.82 -19.74
N ALA A 604 -0.19 18.18 -20.59
CA ALA A 604 1.24 18.01 -20.35
C ALA A 604 1.99 19.36 -20.41
N ALA A 605 2.91 19.57 -19.47
CA ALA A 605 3.61 20.84 -19.32
C ALA A 605 4.38 21.31 -20.58
N ASP A 606 4.89 20.37 -21.38
CA ASP A 606 5.61 20.64 -22.63
C ASP A 606 4.71 21.11 -23.76
N ALA A 607 3.40 20.88 -23.69
CA ALA A 607 2.43 21.35 -24.67
C ALA A 607 2.07 22.83 -24.50
N LEU A 608 2.20 23.40 -23.30
CA LEU A 608 1.69 24.73 -22.96
C LEU A 608 2.26 25.82 -23.86
N LEU A 609 3.59 25.94 -23.95
CA LEU A 609 4.22 27.01 -24.75
C LEU A 609 3.86 26.91 -26.25
N ASN A 610 3.81 25.67 -26.76
CA ASN A 610 3.46 25.43 -28.17
C ASN A 610 2.01 25.83 -28.48
N ALA A 611 1.11 25.55 -27.55
CA ALA A 611 -0.30 25.92 -27.69
C ALA A 611 -0.51 27.44 -27.60
N VAL A 612 0.17 28.10 -26.66
CA VAL A 612 0.11 29.58 -26.55
C VAL A 612 0.63 30.26 -27.81
N VAL A 613 1.78 29.82 -28.36
CA VAL A 613 2.34 30.33 -29.60
C VAL A 613 1.40 30.08 -30.80
N ALA A 614 0.67 28.96 -30.80
CA ALA A 614 -0.33 28.64 -31.82
C ALA A 614 -1.68 29.38 -31.64
N GLY A 615 -1.82 30.22 -30.59
CA GLY A 615 -3.08 30.94 -30.28
C GLY A 615 -4.18 30.04 -29.73
N ARG A 616 -3.84 28.87 -29.17
CA ARG A 616 -4.75 27.89 -28.61
C ARG A 616 -4.50 27.64 -27.10
N GLY A 617 -3.76 28.53 -26.45
CA GLY A 617 -3.47 28.43 -25.01
C GLY A 617 -4.71 28.66 -24.15
N PRO A 618 -4.64 28.33 -22.83
CA PRO A 618 -5.70 28.57 -21.87
C PRO A 618 -5.81 30.05 -21.47
N ASN A 619 -6.90 30.41 -20.82
CA ASN A 619 -7.02 31.71 -20.17
C ASN A 619 -6.22 31.75 -18.85
N VAL A 620 -6.18 30.64 -18.14
CA VAL A 620 -5.43 30.47 -16.89
C VAL A 620 -4.72 29.12 -16.92
N VAL A 621 -3.52 29.08 -16.37
CA VAL A 621 -2.80 27.81 -16.16
C VAL A 621 -2.38 27.70 -14.70
N LEU A 622 -2.58 26.51 -14.12
CA LEU A 622 -2.24 26.18 -12.74
C LEU A 622 -1.11 25.15 -12.70
N SER A 623 -0.40 25.12 -11.56
CA SER A 623 0.71 24.20 -11.28
C SER A 623 1.87 24.33 -12.27
N VAL A 624 2.19 25.57 -12.63
CA VAL A 624 3.32 25.90 -13.50
C VAL A 624 4.60 25.97 -12.68
N GLY A 625 5.70 25.43 -13.21
CA GLY A 625 7.01 25.55 -12.56
C GLY A 625 7.38 27.01 -12.27
N ALA A 626 7.94 27.30 -11.11
CA ALA A 626 8.18 28.64 -10.59
C ALA A 626 9.04 29.54 -11.51
N ASP A 627 9.87 28.94 -12.36
CA ASP A 627 10.70 29.62 -13.36
C ASP A 627 9.95 30.01 -14.65
N GLN A 628 8.76 29.47 -14.85
CA GLN A 628 8.05 29.59 -16.13
C GLN A 628 7.28 30.91 -16.32
N PRO A 629 6.61 31.54 -15.32
CA PRO A 629 5.85 32.75 -15.54
C PRO A 629 6.69 33.88 -16.16
N VAL A 630 7.89 34.13 -15.67
CA VAL A 630 8.82 35.11 -16.22
C VAL A 630 9.32 34.70 -17.61
N ASN A 631 9.57 33.43 -17.84
CA ASN A 631 9.94 32.90 -19.15
C ASN A 631 8.84 33.12 -20.19
N TYR A 632 7.58 32.99 -19.81
CA TYR A 632 6.44 33.24 -20.69
C TYR A 632 6.22 34.72 -20.88
N ALA A 633 6.40 35.55 -19.85
CA ALA A 633 6.37 37.02 -19.98
C ALA A 633 7.37 37.54 -21.00
N LEU A 634 8.63 37.06 -20.96
CA LEU A 634 9.68 37.42 -21.95
C LEU A 634 9.33 37.05 -23.41
N ARG A 635 8.37 36.14 -23.60
CA ARG A 635 7.87 35.71 -24.91
C ARG A 635 6.50 36.29 -25.28
N ASN A 636 5.99 37.23 -24.48
CA ASN A 636 4.62 37.74 -24.56
C ASN A 636 3.55 36.63 -24.52
N ALA A 637 3.80 35.61 -23.74
CA ALA A 637 2.92 34.45 -23.57
C ALA A 637 2.23 34.40 -22.17
N ALA A 638 2.52 35.36 -21.30
CA ALA A 638 1.85 35.60 -20.05
C ALA A 638 1.38 37.05 -19.94
N GLU A 639 0.22 37.23 -19.35
CA GLU A 639 -0.39 38.53 -19.12
C GLU A 639 0.22 39.21 -17.89
N ASP A 640 0.38 40.54 -17.94
CA ASP A 640 0.83 41.34 -16.83
C ASP A 640 -0.31 41.51 -15.80
N LEU A 641 -0.17 40.86 -14.65
CA LEU A 641 -1.17 40.90 -13.58
C LEU A 641 -1.22 42.24 -12.86
N SER A 642 -0.18 43.08 -13.02
CA SER A 642 -0.12 44.44 -12.40
C SER A 642 -1.18 45.39 -12.91
N GLN A 643 -1.82 45.09 -14.07
CA GLN A 643 -2.93 45.86 -14.60
C GLN A 643 -4.25 45.70 -13.86
N PHE A 644 -4.39 44.61 -13.06
CA PHE A 644 -5.61 44.36 -12.30
C PHE A 644 -5.60 45.10 -10.97
N SER A 645 -6.67 45.87 -10.71
CA SER A 645 -6.76 46.77 -9.55
C SER A 645 -6.80 46.07 -8.21
N ASP A 646 -7.20 44.82 -8.16
CA ASP A 646 -7.35 43.96 -6.99
C ASP A 646 -6.10 43.10 -6.71
N LEU A 647 -5.09 43.18 -7.57
CA LEU A 647 -3.87 42.39 -7.37
C LEU A 647 -3.24 42.59 -5.99
N GLN A 648 -3.23 43.80 -5.46
CA GLN A 648 -2.62 44.10 -4.18
C GLN A 648 -3.38 43.43 -2.99
N ASP A 649 -4.70 43.35 -3.10
CA ASP A 649 -5.52 42.68 -2.12
C ASP A 649 -5.23 41.17 -2.14
N VAL A 650 -5.11 40.55 -3.30
CA VAL A 650 -4.71 39.15 -3.50
C VAL A 650 -3.31 38.90 -2.92
N LEU A 651 -2.33 39.73 -3.28
CA LEU A 651 -0.95 39.59 -2.80
C LEU A 651 -0.80 39.80 -1.29
N SER A 652 -1.74 40.48 -0.64
CA SER A 652 -1.74 40.68 0.82
C SER A 652 -1.86 39.35 1.60
N HIS A 653 -2.37 38.31 0.98
CA HIS A 653 -2.48 36.95 1.55
C HIS A 653 -1.17 36.13 1.48
N TYR A 654 -0.16 36.67 0.77
CA TYR A 654 1.11 35.98 0.57
C TYR A 654 2.28 36.77 1.18
N THR A 655 3.33 36.07 1.55
CA THR A 655 4.59 36.75 1.92
C THR A 655 5.25 37.35 0.69
N ALA A 656 5.85 38.53 0.81
CA ALA A 656 6.48 39.22 -0.31
C ALA A 656 7.55 38.38 -1.03
N SER A 657 8.26 37.52 -0.29
CA SER A 657 9.27 36.64 -0.86
C SER A 657 8.71 35.52 -1.74
N SER A 658 7.44 35.12 -1.57
CA SER A 658 6.86 34.01 -2.32
C SER A 658 6.51 34.35 -3.77
N TYR A 659 6.21 35.64 -4.06
CA TYR A 659 5.87 36.07 -5.40
C TYR A 659 6.97 36.91 -6.10
N GLU A 660 8.08 37.20 -5.43
CA GLU A 660 9.19 37.97 -6.02
C GLU A 660 9.82 37.26 -7.23
N GLN A 661 9.81 35.93 -7.25
CA GLN A 661 10.31 35.12 -8.37
C GLN A 661 9.45 35.27 -9.64
N TYR A 662 8.21 35.74 -9.54
CA TYR A 662 7.31 35.97 -10.66
C TYR A 662 7.32 37.41 -11.19
N ARG A 663 8.21 38.22 -10.65
CA ARG A 663 8.39 39.63 -11.04
C ARG A 663 9.39 39.76 -12.20
N LEU A 664 9.01 40.53 -13.20
CA LEU A 664 9.91 40.98 -14.27
C LEU A 664 9.82 42.50 -14.31
N ASP A 665 10.92 43.20 -14.02
CA ASP A 665 10.95 44.64 -13.75
C ASP A 665 9.97 44.99 -12.61
N ASP A 666 9.00 45.90 -12.87
CA ASP A 666 7.98 46.27 -11.87
C ASP A 666 6.64 45.53 -12.05
N HIS A 667 6.59 44.49 -12.91
CA HIS A 667 5.39 43.78 -13.31
C HIS A 667 5.37 42.36 -12.76
N ILE A 668 4.19 41.86 -12.42
CA ILE A 668 3.97 40.51 -11.88
C ILE A 668 3.22 39.63 -12.88
N TYR A 669 3.74 38.44 -13.17
CA TYR A 669 3.23 37.51 -14.18
C TYR A 669 2.75 36.18 -13.63
N GLY A 670 2.72 36.00 -12.33
CA GLY A 670 2.24 34.81 -11.67
C GLY A 670 1.95 35.04 -10.17
N ILE A 671 1.15 34.15 -9.60
CA ILE A 671 0.80 34.15 -8.18
C ILE A 671 1.17 32.77 -7.63
N PRO A 672 1.74 32.65 -6.43
CA PRO A 672 2.02 31.36 -5.81
C PRO A 672 0.72 30.59 -5.53
N GLU A 673 0.73 29.28 -5.70
CA GLU A 673 -0.37 28.38 -5.29
C GLU A 673 -0.25 28.00 -3.82
N THR A 674 0.97 27.93 -3.29
CA THR A 674 1.28 27.54 -1.91
C THR A 674 2.30 28.47 -1.28
#